data_9a51e353db3640a4c1ca8804bc915d04
#
_entry.id   9a51e353db3640a4c1ca8804bc915d04
#
_cell.length_a   1.000
_cell.length_b   1.000
_cell.length_c   1.000
_cell.angle_alpha   90.00
_cell.angle_beta   90.00
_cell.angle_gamma   90.00
#
_symmetry.space_group_name_H-M   'P 1'
#
loop_
_entity.id
_entity.type
_entity.pdbx_description
1 polymer ?
#
loop_
_entity_poly.entity_id
_entity_poly.type
_entity_poly.pdbx_seq_one_letter_code
_entity_poly.pdbx_strand_id
1 'polypeptide(L)'
;MRPPTRSRNSVALLGGAILTCALLVSCGGGGGSTPTAGSPTTPTAPTAATTRTGTLVAFAIRGLTYSTLDANGTTGTGVTATDGSWTYRCTSTCGTVTFSIGGITLGQTNNAANIALRELPGGVELGVLSDVTLRKGQFLVALDADADPSNGITLSTELATALTGKRLDFGASTFDADLAALVTGLRSNTALSASYRAGILIPSREVVRALLEQAESMARGVFVDAPTADGSVASEVRKYVLSVPDASMSAYTGSSDLLRTTYVRGLQPALGGGLAVVPNTGPTVFEIKTVSSRGITVPAPKYFDGVTANPASVIVTNDANASPSVGTFQLSSGAADLKSLTPIKTINDVLFSGRPVPLGASGSDGARNLYESLRPRDPEFDQQGLDPAGITIAADGTTWVCDRRGPFLMQLDAQGRAIVRIGPQGVAGSLPGVNRLLPAILEARQAGLGCGGLAMRPTSGDVLLAVGAPLDIAGRTAKNAKLVRLVSFAPRTNVVRQYAVPVQDFEFGYQILDLETLSENRILALVRYRDGSATGAIVWDVRIFDLSNATAIDTKTLTNGPNSSLALEYGTPSEIGLSGVTLVTSTRLVELRPLGWTLEGAEGLAKLDAQTLLVMGQVNGGVTSRIVNGDPNLKVEDHQVDTNGLITPRGAGSTAAPTFAIVPDSPERRQIVLWSIKLKTLLQ
;
A
#
# COMPACT_ATOMS: atom_id res chain seq x y z
N MET A 1 -61.84 -21.27 4.53
CA MET A 1 -61.84 -22.66 5.05
C MET A 1 -60.66 -22.85 5.97
N ARG A 2 -60.95 -23.26 7.19
CA ARG A 2 -59.95 -23.41 8.29
C ARG A 2 -59.26 -24.79 8.24
N PRO A 3 -58.14 -24.97 8.99
CA PRO A 3 -57.18 -26.10 8.90
C PRO A 3 -57.60 -27.30 9.77
N PRO A 4 -56.72 -28.33 9.87
CA PRO A 4 -56.31 -28.78 11.19
C PRO A 4 -54.82 -29.17 11.30
N THR A 5 -54.17 -28.74 12.38
CA THR A 5 -53.92 -29.35 13.74
C THR A 5 -52.96 -30.55 13.81
N ARG A 6 -51.89 -30.31 14.51
CA ARG A 6 -51.12 -31.09 15.52
C ARG A 6 -50.97 -32.63 15.42
N SER A 7 -49.71 -33.04 15.62
CA SER A 7 -49.45 -34.07 16.61
C SER A 7 -47.98 -34.05 17.08
N ARG A 8 -47.83 -34.11 18.42
CA ARG A 8 -46.62 -34.36 19.20
C ARG A 8 -46.37 -35.87 19.32
N ASN A 9 -45.13 -36.27 19.63
CA ASN A 9 -44.66 -37.24 20.64
C ASN A 9 -43.18 -37.49 20.36
N SER A 10 -42.24 -37.20 21.24
CA SER A 10 -41.85 -37.74 22.55
C SER A 10 -40.99 -39.02 22.51
N VAL A 11 -39.76 -38.92 23.08
CA VAL A 11 -39.08 -39.76 24.06
C VAL A 11 -38.29 -41.01 23.59
N ALA A 12 -37.01 -41.07 23.93
CA ALA A 12 -36.25 -41.99 24.77
C ALA A 12 -34.75 -41.78 24.56
N LEU A 13 -33.94 -41.37 25.49
CA LEU A 13 -33.35 -41.94 26.71
C LEU A 13 -32.69 -43.31 26.57
N LEU A 14 -31.38 -43.33 26.88
CA LEU A 14 -30.56 -44.28 27.68
C LEU A 14 -29.10 -44.04 27.32
N GLY A 15 -28.15 -43.86 28.17
CA GLY A 15 -27.74 -44.31 29.50
C GLY A 15 -26.22 -44.27 29.46
N GLY A 16 -25.40 -43.71 30.25
CA GLY A 16 -25.22 -43.94 31.67
C GLY A 16 -23.93 -44.73 31.88
N ALA A 17 -22.87 -44.08 32.41
CA ALA A 17 -21.90 -44.78 33.26
C ALA A 17 -21.23 -43.78 34.20
N ILE A 18 -21.60 -43.85 35.44
CA ILE A 18 -21.03 -43.21 36.61
C ILE A 18 -19.90 -44.11 37.12
N LEU A 19 -18.76 -43.54 37.46
CA LEU A 19 -17.79 -44.17 38.34
C LEU A 19 -17.48 -43.24 39.51
N THR A 20 -18.09 -43.59 40.63
CA THR A 20 -17.88 -43.09 41.99
C THR A 20 -16.56 -43.60 42.54
N CYS A 21 -15.80 -42.77 43.24
CA CYS A 21 -14.88 -43.22 44.29
C CYS A 21 -14.96 -42.31 45.50
N ALA A 22 -15.02 -42.97 46.63
CA ALA A 22 -15.51 -42.58 47.90
C ALA A 22 -14.62 -41.62 48.70
N LEU A 23 -15.29 -40.82 49.53
CA LEU A 23 -14.76 -40.08 50.67
C LEU A 23 -14.48 -41.01 51.85
N LEU A 24 -13.34 -40.77 52.47
CA LEU A 24 -13.12 -41.16 53.88
C LEU A 24 -12.75 -39.93 54.71
N VAL A 25 -13.61 -39.54 55.59
CA VAL A 25 -13.41 -38.52 56.60
C VAL A 25 -12.76 -39.17 57.80
N SER A 26 -11.72 -38.57 58.37
CA SER A 26 -11.30 -38.76 59.74
C SER A 26 -10.94 -37.44 60.39
N CYS A 27 -11.63 -37.11 61.46
CA CYS A 27 -11.36 -36.02 62.39
C CYS A 27 -10.20 -36.32 63.31
N GLY A 28 -9.41 -35.33 63.70
CA GLY A 28 -8.50 -35.37 64.84
C GLY A 28 -7.67 -34.08 64.95
N GLY A 29 -7.96 -33.26 65.94
CA GLY A 29 -7.51 -31.92 66.17
C GLY A 29 -6.09 -31.75 66.72
N GLY A 30 -5.68 -30.48 66.81
CA GLY A 30 -4.59 -30.04 67.68
C GLY A 30 -3.56 -29.12 66.96
N GLY A 31 -3.51 -27.90 67.42
CA GLY A 31 -2.79 -26.76 66.94
C GLY A 31 -1.27 -26.84 66.74
N GLY A 32 -0.77 -25.96 65.93
CA GLY A 32 0.65 -25.69 65.76
C GLY A 32 0.93 -25.01 64.43
N SER A 33 1.12 -23.70 64.45
CA SER A 33 1.52 -22.89 63.28
C SER A 33 2.95 -23.21 62.86
N THR A 34 3.09 -23.80 61.67
CA THR A 34 4.37 -23.83 60.94
C THR A 34 4.15 -23.36 59.50
N PRO A 35 5.08 -22.65 58.89
CA PRO A 35 4.88 -22.06 57.57
C PRO A 35 4.85 -23.16 56.50
N THR A 36 3.82 -23.15 55.69
CA THR A 36 3.63 -24.05 54.55
C THR A 36 4.72 -23.81 53.49
N ALA A 37 5.61 -24.76 53.32
CA ALA A 37 6.51 -24.82 52.18
C ALA A 37 5.66 -24.98 50.92
N GLY A 38 5.83 -24.04 49.96
CA GLY A 38 5.18 -24.11 48.65
C GLY A 38 5.58 -25.41 47.95
N SER A 39 4.59 -26.07 47.37
CA SER A 39 4.83 -27.21 46.47
C SER A 39 5.79 -26.79 45.37
N PRO A 40 6.81 -27.60 45.02
CA PRO A 40 7.68 -27.31 43.94
C PRO A 40 6.89 -27.32 42.63
N THR A 41 6.78 -26.16 41.97
CA THR A 41 6.30 -26.10 40.61
C THR A 41 7.28 -26.90 39.74
N THR A 42 6.79 -27.95 39.14
CA THR A 42 7.54 -28.74 38.15
C THR A 42 8.01 -27.77 37.07
N PRO A 43 9.32 -27.68 36.78
CA PRO A 43 9.80 -26.84 35.71
C PRO A 43 9.13 -27.29 34.42
N THR A 44 8.42 -26.37 33.74
CA THR A 44 7.89 -26.62 32.40
C THR A 44 9.10 -26.95 31.50
N ALA A 45 9.08 -28.11 30.88
CA ALA A 45 10.13 -28.51 29.98
C ALA A 45 10.31 -27.41 28.89
N PRO A 46 11.55 -27.00 28.58
CA PRO A 46 11.80 -26.00 27.56
C PRO A 46 11.16 -26.44 26.25
N THR A 47 10.40 -25.56 25.61
CA THR A 47 9.83 -25.80 24.28
C THR A 47 10.98 -26.16 23.33
N ALA A 48 10.91 -27.31 22.67
CA ALA A 48 11.96 -27.75 21.75
C ALA A 48 12.12 -26.73 20.61
N ALA A 49 13.35 -26.29 20.38
CA ALA A 49 13.66 -25.36 19.29
C ALA A 49 13.51 -26.08 17.94
N THR A 50 12.79 -25.44 17.00
CA THR A 50 12.67 -25.91 15.60
C THR A 50 13.75 -25.26 14.72
N THR A 51 14.32 -26.02 13.83
CA THR A 51 15.23 -25.47 12.79
C THR A 51 14.39 -24.83 11.69
N ARG A 52 14.77 -23.63 11.30
CA ARG A 52 14.15 -22.85 10.22
C ARG A 52 15.20 -22.41 9.21
N THR A 53 14.76 -22.07 8.01
CA THR A 53 15.62 -21.49 6.96
C THR A 53 15.27 -20.03 6.79
N GLY A 54 16.30 -19.17 6.67
CA GLY A 54 16.16 -17.78 6.28
C GLY A 54 16.84 -17.53 4.94
N THR A 55 16.47 -16.44 4.26
CA THR A 55 17.07 -15.99 3.00
C THR A 55 17.49 -14.54 3.11
N LEU A 56 18.72 -14.22 2.74
CA LEU A 56 19.18 -12.84 2.63
C LEU A 56 18.71 -12.26 1.29
N VAL A 57 17.81 -11.29 1.40
CA VAL A 57 17.23 -10.61 0.24
C VAL A 57 18.17 -9.47 -0.16
N ALA A 58 19.14 -9.80 -1.02
CA ALA A 58 20.04 -8.82 -1.63
C ALA A 58 20.36 -9.32 -3.04
N PHE A 59 21.35 -10.16 -3.10
CA PHE A 59 21.70 -11.03 -4.23
C PHE A 59 21.63 -12.45 -3.68
N ALA A 60 21.49 -13.48 -4.45
CA ALA A 60 21.72 -14.84 -3.95
C ALA A 60 23.22 -14.95 -3.58
N ILE A 61 23.58 -14.71 -2.31
CA ILE A 61 24.97 -14.66 -1.87
C ILE A 61 25.38 -16.03 -1.32
N ARG A 62 26.16 -16.76 -2.08
CA ARG A 62 26.78 -18.01 -1.66
C ARG A 62 28.09 -17.74 -0.94
N GLY A 63 28.32 -18.45 0.17
CA GLY A 63 29.62 -18.42 0.86
C GLY A 63 29.80 -17.30 1.88
N LEU A 64 28.74 -16.53 2.17
CA LEU A 64 28.74 -15.55 3.25
C LEU A 64 28.68 -16.28 4.60
N THR A 65 29.59 -16.00 5.48
CA THR A 65 29.61 -16.59 6.83
C THR A 65 28.48 -16.01 7.66
N TYR A 66 27.75 -16.87 8.36
CA TYR A 66 26.76 -16.46 9.34
C TYR A 66 27.00 -17.08 10.71
N SER A 67 26.60 -16.35 11.74
CA SER A 67 26.55 -16.83 13.13
C SER A 67 25.20 -16.48 13.72
N THR A 68 24.49 -17.49 14.23
CA THR A 68 23.16 -17.31 14.87
C THR A 68 23.28 -17.51 16.36
N LEU A 69 22.46 -16.76 17.12
CA LEU A 69 22.29 -16.92 18.56
C LEU A 69 20.78 -17.08 18.80
N ASP A 70 20.37 -18.26 19.29
CA ASP A 70 18.95 -18.49 19.62
C ASP A 70 18.59 -17.86 20.96
N ALA A 71 17.27 -17.85 21.28
CA ALA A 71 16.76 -17.27 22.53
C ALA A 71 17.28 -17.98 23.82
N ASN A 72 17.81 -19.18 23.69
CA ASN A 72 18.39 -19.97 24.79
C ASN A 72 19.91 -19.78 24.92
N GLY A 73 20.50 -18.90 24.11
CA GLY A 73 21.93 -18.66 24.07
C GLY A 73 22.74 -19.69 23.27
N THR A 74 22.07 -20.56 22.48
CA THR A 74 22.76 -21.55 21.65
C THR A 74 23.23 -20.86 20.36
N THR A 75 24.50 -21.02 20.05
CA THR A 75 25.10 -20.51 18.83
C THR A 75 25.07 -21.54 17.71
N GLY A 76 24.85 -21.09 16.48
CA GLY A 76 24.99 -21.84 15.24
C GLY A 76 25.87 -21.05 14.27
N THR A 77 26.72 -21.72 13.50
CA THR A 77 27.55 -21.07 12.49
C THR A 77 27.50 -21.85 11.18
N GLY A 78 27.70 -21.15 10.07
CA GLY A 78 27.75 -21.76 8.75
C GLY A 78 28.09 -20.74 7.67
N VAL A 79 27.91 -21.16 6.44
CA VAL A 79 27.98 -20.29 5.26
C VAL A 79 26.68 -20.37 4.48
N THR A 80 26.28 -19.29 3.85
CA THR A 80 25.06 -19.24 3.05
C THR A 80 25.15 -20.17 1.85
N ALA A 81 24.02 -20.82 1.55
CA ALA A 81 23.87 -21.72 0.40
C ALA A 81 23.83 -20.92 -0.93
N THR A 82 23.70 -21.62 -2.05
CA THR A 82 23.68 -21.02 -3.41
C THR A 82 22.55 -20.03 -3.62
N ASP A 83 21.44 -20.21 -2.93
CA ASP A 83 20.28 -19.32 -2.94
C ASP A 83 20.32 -18.20 -1.89
N GLY A 84 21.44 -18.01 -1.21
CA GLY A 84 21.61 -17.05 -0.12
C GLY A 84 20.98 -17.50 1.21
N SER A 85 20.52 -18.74 1.34
CA SER A 85 19.85 -19.24 2.53
C SER A 85 20.82 -19.63 3.65
N TRP A 86 20.33 -19.51 4.90
CA TRP A 86 20.99 -20.00 6.11
C TRP A 86 20.01 -20.72 7.01
N THR A 87 20.51 -21.44 8.01
CA THR A 87 19.66 -22.14 9.00
C THR A 87 19.80 -21.51 10.38
N TYR A 88 18.69 -21.43 11.11
CA TYR A 88 18.63 -20.93 12.47
C TYR A 88 17.63 -21.68 13.32
N ARG A 89 17.74 -21.57 14.64
CA ARG A 89 16.83 -22.23 15.59
C ARG A 89 15.85 -21.23 16.19
N CYS A 90 14.63 -21.65 16.34
CA CYS A 90 13.53 -20.85 16.87
C CYS A 90 12.77 -21.64 17.94
N THR A 91 12.51 -20.99 19.08
CA THR A 91 11.51 -21.44 20.07
C THR A 91 10.29 -20.53 19.91
N SER A 92 9.90 -19.78 20.93
CA SER A 92 8.91 -18.69 20.83
C SER A 92 9.50 -17.44 20.17
N THR A 93 10.82 -17.24 20.28
CA THR A 93 11.59 -16.20 19.60
C THR A 93 12.76 -16.82 18.86
N CYS A 94 13.22 -16.15 17.80
CA CYS A 94 14.21 -16.73 16.87
C CYS A 94 15.65 -16.27 17.11
N GLY A 95 15.89 -15.38 18.08
CA GLY A 95 17.23 -14.85 18.35
C GLY A 95 17.80 -14.02 17.20
N THR A 96 19.14 -13.93 17.10
CA THR A 96 19.82 -13.03 16.14
C THR A 96 20.69 -13.80 15.14
N VAL A 97 20.99 -13.14 14.02
CA VAL A 97 22.00 -13.59 13.04
C VAL A 97 22.96 -12.45 12.73
N THR A 98 24.24 -12.79 12.64
CA THR A 98 25.34 -11.91 12.20
C THR A 98 25.90 -12.43 10.90
N PHE A 99 26.03 -11.57 9.89
CA PHE A 99 26.66 -11.90 8.61
C PHE A 99 28.05 -11.28 8.51
N SER A 100 29.01 -12.05 8.00
CA SER A 100 30.40 -11.61 7.83
C SER A 100 31.11 -12.36 6.71
N ILE A 101 32.22 -11.81 6.25
CA ILE A 101 33.18 -12.51 5.39
C ILE A 101 34.63 -12.20 5.85
N GLY A 102 35.41 -13.23 6.11
CA GLY A 102 36.74 -13.08 6.68
C GLY A 102 36.69 -12.36 8.03
N GLY A 103 37.27 -11.17 8.11
CA GLY A 103 37.21 -10.30 9.31
C GLY A 103 36.18 -9.16 9.23
N ILE A 104 35.45 -9.07 8.15
CA ILE A 104 34.54 -7.93 7.85
C ILE A 104 33.10 -8.31 8.17
N THR A 105 32.48 -7.64 9.15
CA THR A 105 31.10 -7.86 9.56
C THR A 105 30.17 -6.92 8.81
N LEU A 106 29.14 -7.47 8.15
CA LEU A 106 28.08 -6.69 7.49
C LEU A 106 27.06 -6.14 8.49
N GLY A 107 26.79 -6.89 9.55
CA GLY A 107 25.87 -6.50 10.61
C GLY A 107 25.18 -7.67 11.27
N GLN A 108 24.43 -7.36 12.34
CA GLN A 108 23.62 -8.31 13.09
C GLN A 108 22.16 -7.82 13.12
N THR A 109 21.21 -8.74 12.97
CA THR A 109 19.78 -8.46 13.09
C THR A 109 19.04 -9.66 13.68
N ASN A 110 17.74 -9.56 13.91
CA ASN A 110 16.92 -10.68 14.36
C ASN A 110 16.74 -11.70 13.21
N ASN A 111 16.75 -13.00 13.58
CA ASN A 111 16.45 -14.06 12.62
C ASN A 111 15.02 -13.95 12.10
N ALA A 112 14.87 -14.00 10.79
CA ALA A 112 13.59 -14.02 10.08
C ALA A 112 13.66 -14.91 8.84
N ALA A 113 12.52 -15.23 8.24
CA ALA A 113 12.48 -16.02 7.00
C ALA A 113 13.13 -15.28 5.82
N ASN A 114 13.02 -13.96 5.81
CA ASN A 114 13.69 -13.08 4.84
C ASN A 114 14.30 -11.90 5.60
N ILE A 115 15.50 -11.52 5.25
CA ILE A 115 16.21 -10.35 5.79
C ILE A 115 16.76 -9.56 4.61
N ALA A 116 16.38 -8.30 4.47
CA ALA A 116 16.96 -7.43 3.47
C ALA A 116 18.30 -6.85 3.96
N LEU A 117 19.20 -6.52 3.03
CA LEU A 117 20.51 -5.93 3.38
C LEU A 117 20.34 -4.61 4.15
N ARG A 118 19.27 -3.85 3.89
CA ARG A 118 18.91 -2.63 4.61
C ARG A 118 18.53 -2.83 6.07
N GLU A 119 18.13 -4.05 6.46
CA GLU A 119 17.77 -4.39 7.84
C GLU A 119 18.99 -4.66 8.73
N LEU A 120 20.18 -4.69 8.14
CA LEU A 120 21.41 -4.73 8.91
C LEU A 120 21.75 -3.33 9.46
N PRO A 121 22.34 -3.21 10.67
CA PRO A 121 22.57 -1.94 11.35
C PRO A 121 23.19 -0.84 10.48
N GLY A 122 22.69 0.38 10.63
CA GLY A 122 23.07 1.53 9.81
C GLY A 122 22.35 1.62 8.47
N GLY A 123 21.41 0.69 8.19
CA GLY A 123 20.73 0.62 6.90
C GLY A 123 19.24 0.90 6.92
N VAL A 124 18.65 1.13 8.09
CA VAL A 124 17.18 1.31 8.22
C VAL A 124 16.80 2.76 7.93
N GLU A 125 16.61 3.05 6.66
CA GLU A 125 15.80 4.17 6.18
C GLU A 125 14.64 3.61 5.39
N LEU A 126 13.43 3.86 5.86
CA LEU A 126 12.21 3.43 5.18
C LEU A 126 12.11 4.16 3.84
N GLY A 127 12.06 3.40 2.76
CA GLY A 127 11.89 3.91 1.41
C GLY A 127 13.20 4.07 0.63
N VAL A 128 14.20 4.74 1.13
CA VAL A 128 15.46 5.00 0.42
C VAL A 128 16.58 4.15 0.98
N LEU A 129 17.34 3.45 0.12
CA LEU A 129 18.53 2.74 0.56
C LEU A 129 19.58 3.73 1.09
N SER A 130 19.97 3.57 2.35
CA SER A 130 20.99 4.41 2.96
C SER A 130 22.37 4.23 2.30
N ASP A 131 23.24 5.22 2.45
CA ASP A 131 24.62 5.11 1.98
C ASP A 131 25.34 3.89 2.59
N VAL A 132 25.06 3.56 3.84
CA VAL A 132 25.63 2.37 4.50
C VAL A 132 25.17 1.08 3.82
N THR A 133 23.89 0.97 3.46
CA THR A 133 23.37 -0.19 2.71
C THR A 133 23.99 -0.28 1.32
N LEU A 134 24.08 0.84 0.61
CA LEU A 134 24.72 0.88 -0.71
C LEU A 134 26.19 0.49 -0.67
N ARG A 135 26.93 0.93 0.36
CA ARG A 135 28.32 0.56 0.59
C ARG A 135 28.50 -0.93 0.90
N LYS A 136 27.62 -1.53 1.70
CA LYS A 136 27.60 -2.99 1.90
C LYS A 136 27.34 -3.73 0.58
N GLY A 137 26.39 -3.27 -0.23
CA GLY A 137 26.14 -3.81 -1.57
C GLY A 137 27.34 -3.64 -2.49
N GLN A 138 27.99 -2.47 -2.54
CA GLN A 138 29.21 -2.24 -3.32
C GLN A 138 30.32 -3.22 -2.95
N PHE A 139 30.55 -3.42 -1.65
CA PHE A 139 31.51 -4.38 -1.14
C PHE A 139 31.19 -5.80 -1.60
N LEU A 140 29.95 -6.26 -1.44
CA LEU A 140 29.55 -7.62 -1.82
C LEU A 140 29.69 -7.86 -3.34
N VAL A 141 29.18 -6.93 -4.16
CA VAL A 141 29.28 -7.04 -5.63
C VAL A 141 30.76 -6.95 -6.11
N ALA A 142 31.58 -6.12 -5.45
CA ALA A 142 33.01 -6.06 -5.77
C ALA A 142 33.74 -7.38 -5.48
N LEU A 143 33.20 -8.24 -4.63
CA LEU A 143 33.82 -9.53 -4.26
C LEU A 143 33.27 -10.71 -5.07
N ASP A 144 32.37 -10.49 -6.02
CA ASP A 144 31.79 -11.55 -6.82
C ASP A 144 32.82 -12.24 -7.70
N ALA A 145 32.76 -13.59 -7.76
CA ALA A 145 33.80 -14.40 -8.38
C ALA A 145 33.85 -14.25 -9.92
N ASP A 146 32.74 -13.96 -10.57
CA ASP A 146 32.62 -13.82 -12.02
C ASP A 146 32.27 -12.39 -12.48
N ALA A 147 32.12 -11.47 -11.50
CA ALA A 147 31.74 -10.08 -11.74
C ALA A 147 30.36 -9.90 -12.42
N ASP A 148 29.48 -10.93 -12.34
CA ASP A 148 28.10 -10.90 -12.85
C ASP A 148 27.07 -11.09 -11.71
N PRO A 149 26.73 -10.04 -10.98
CA PRO A 149 25.78 -10.15 -9.86
C PRO A 149 24.35 -10.54 -10.29
N SER A 150 24.05 -10.59 -11.59
CA SER A 150 22.73 -11.00 -12.09
C SER A 150 22.46 -12.49 -11.88
N ASN A 151 23.49 -13.31 -11.81
CA ASN A 151 23.41 -14.75 -11.53
C ASN A 151 23.59 -15.10 -10.04
N GLY A 152 23.76 -14.10 -9.17
CA GLY A 152 24.08 -14.20 -7.75
C GLY A 152 25.54 -13.85 -7.47
N ILE A 153 25.90 -13.76 -6.18
CA ILE A 153 27.27 -13.48 -5.74
C ILE A 153 27.89 -14.75 -5.17
N THR A 154 29.03 -15.14 -5.70
CA THR A 154 29.80 -16.30 -5.18
C THR A 154 31.05 -15.82 -4.47
N LEU A 155 31.12 -16.07 -3.16
CA LEU A 155 32.27 -15.78 -2.30
C LEU A 155 33.04 -17.06 -2.05
N SER A 156 34.29 -17.14 -2.53
CA SER A 156 35.10 -18.35 -2.38
C SER A 156 35.79 -18.42 -0.99
N THR A 157 36.21 -19.63 -0.59
CA THR A 157 36.95 -19.85 0.66
C THR A 157 38.29 -19.14 0.64
N GLU A 158 38.96 -19.08 -0.51
CA GLU A 158 40.21 -18.38 -0.71
C GLU A 158 40.06 -16.88 -0.49
N LEU A 159 38.93 -16.32 -0.97
CA LEU A 159 38.57 -14.92 -0.74
C LEU A 159 38.31 -14.64 0.75
N ALA A 160 37.52 -15.48 1.42
CA ALA A 160 37.28 -15.36 2.86
C ALA A 160 38.59 -15.39 3.65
N THR A 161 39.53 -16.27 3.24
CA THR A 161 40.88 -16.36 3.82
C THR A 161 41.69 -15.09 3.57
N ALA A 162 41.66 -14.55 2.34
CA ALA A 162 42.35 -13.31 1.98
C ALA A 162 41.83 -12.06 2.73
N LEU A 163 40.61 -12.12 3.18
CA LEU A 163 39.95 -11.06 3.97
C LEU A 163 40.17 -11.24 5.49
N THR A 164 40.78 -12.34 5.94
CA THR A 164 41.00 -12.57 7.37
C THR A 164 41.84 -11.45 7.98
N GLY A 165 41.36 -10.88 9.08
CA GLY A 165 42.01 -9.77 9.78
C GLY A 165 41.84 -8.40 9.09
N LYS A 166 41.21 -8.32 7.93
CA LYS A 166 40.86 -7.05 7.31
C LYS A 166 39.63 -6.45 8.01
N ARG A 167 39.54 -5.13 7.96
CA ARG A 167 38.43 -4.37 8.52
C ARG A 167 37.94 -3.37 7.48
N LEU A 168 36.64 -3.14 7.44
CA LEU A 168 35.99 -2.12 6.61
C LEU A 168 34.84 -1.55 7.40
N ASP A 169 34.82 -0.24 7.58
CA ASP A 169 33.74 0.46 8.25
C ASP A 169 32.81 1.09 7.20
N PHE A 170 31.60 0.55 7.08
CA PHE A 170 30.60 1.02 6.12
C PHE A 170 30.04 2.40 6.47
N GLY A 171 30.20 2.87 7.70
CA GLY A 171 29.79 4.22 8.15
C GLY A 171 30.87 5.29 7.95
N ALA A 172 32.12 4.91 7.75
CA ALA A 172 33.25 5.83 7.69
C ALA A 172 33.20 6.76 6.45
N SER A 173 33.62 7.99 6.61
CA SER A 173 33.82 8.93 5.49
C SER A 173 34.93 8.49 4.54
N THR A 174 35.87 7.66 5.01
CA THR A 174 37.00 7.09 4.24
C THR A 174 36.60 5.83 3.47
N PHE A 175 35.37 5.33 3.59
CA PHE A 175 34.96 4.03 3.03
C PHE A 175 35.37 3.82 1.58
N ASP A 176 35.19 4.79 0.71
CA ASP A 176 35.48 4.64 -0.73
C ASP A 176 37.00 4.42 -0.98
N ALA A 177 37.84 5.11 -0.23
CA ALA A 177 39.30 4.94 -0.28
C ALA A 177 39.73 3.58 0.32
N ASP A 178 39.12 3.18 1.45
CA ASP A 178 39.40 1.93 2.13
C ASP A 178 38.98 0.72 1.27
N LEU A 179 37.80 0.80 0.63
CA LEU A 179 37.36 -0.23 -0.32
C LEU A 179 38.27 -0.32 -1.54
N ALA A 180 38.73 0.80 -2.10
CA ALA A 180 39.64 0.83 -3.23
C ALA A 180 41.00 0.21 -2.85
N ALA A 181 41.52 0.51 -1.66
CA ALA A 181 42.76 -0.09 -1.15
C ALA A 181 42.62 -1.60 -0.93
N LEU A 182 41.47 -2.04 -0.35
CA LEU A 182 41.16 -3.45 -0.16
C LEU A 182 41.13 -4.21 -1.50
N VAL A 183 40.38 -3.69 -2.50
CA VAL A 183 40.27 -4.28 -3.84
C VAL A 183 41.65 -4.33 -4.53
N THR A 184 42.47 -3.29 -4.41
CA THR A 184 43.83 -3.27 -4.94
C THR A 184 44.71 -4.38 -4.30
N GLY A 185 44.59 -4.57 -2.99
CA GLY A 185 45.23 -5.65 -2.28
C GLY A 185 44.80 -7.04 -2.75
N LEU A 186 43.48 -7.24 -2.99
CA LEU A 186 42.97 -8.51 -3.50
C LEU A 186 43.42 -8.78 -4.94
N ARG A 187 43.50 -7.79 -5.82
CA ARG A 187 44.02 -7.92 -7.18
C ARG A 187 45.50 -8.34 -7.22
N SER A 188 46.24 -7.96 -6.20
CA SER A 188 47.68 -8.31 -6.06
C SER A 188 47.89 -9.65 -5.34
N ASN A 189 46.85 -10.26 -4.76
CA ASN A 189 46.96 -11.48 -3.97
C ASN A 189 47.04 -12.73 -4.87
N THR A 190 48.21 -13.32 -4.99
CA THR A 190 48.48 -14.50 -5.85
C THR A 190 47.81 -15.79 -5.37
N ALA A 191 47.29 -15.84 -4.13
CA ALA A 191 46.48 -16.96 -3.63
C ALA A 191 45.08 -17.03 -4.30
N LEU A 192 44.61 -15.91 -4.88
CA LEU A 192 43.39 -15.84 -5.67
C LEU A 192 43.67 -16.16 -7.15
N SER A 193 42.74 -16.79 -7.84
CA SER A 193 42.87 -17.10 -9.27
C SER A 193 43.10 -15.84 -10.11
N ALA A 194 43.80 -15.98 -11.24
CA ALA A 194 44.07 -14.84 -12.13
C ALA A 194 42.81 -14.27 -12.74
N SER A 195 41.82 -15.14 -13.07
CA SER A 195 40.52 -14.73 -13.60
C SER A 195 39.73 -13.90 -12.57
N TYR A 196 39.69 -14.36 -11.32
CA TYR A 196 39.02 -13.64 -10.24
C TYR A 196 39.67 -12.25 -10.02
N ARG A 197 40.98 -12.18 -9.93
CA ARG A 197 41.73 -10.91 -9.73
C ARG A 197 41.49 -9.89 -10.84
N ALA A 198 41.33 -10.38 -12.07
CA ALA A 198 41.02 -9.52 -13.23
C ALA A 198 39.54 -9.02 -13.23
N GLY A 199 38.62 -9.82 -12.68
CA GLY A 199 37.20 -9.52 -12.63
C GLY A 199 36.75 -8.59 -11.49
N ILE A 200 37.58 -8.45 -10.41
CA ILE A 200 37.19 -7.60 -9.28
C ILE A 200 37.06 -6.13 -9.71
N LEU A 201 35.84 -5.60 -9.65
CA LEU A 201 35.51 -4.21 -9.98
C LEU A 201 34.61 -3.62 -8.88
N ILE A 202 34.83 -2.35 -8.53
CA ILE A 202 33.94 -1.64 -7.61
C ILE A 202 32.80 -1.05 -8.45
N PRO A 203 31.53 -1.51 -8.26
CA PRO A 203 30.40 -0.96 -9.00
C PRO A 203 30.05 0.45 -8.51
N SER A 204 29.38 1.23 -9.34
CA SER A 204 28.80 2.49 -8.87
C SER A 204 27.66 2.22 -7.88
N ARG A 205 27.39 3.17 -6.96
CA ARG A 205 26.25 3.08 -6.04
C ARG A 205 24.90 3.01 -6.74
N GLU A 206 24.78 3.60 -7.94
CA GLU A 206 23.57 3.55 -8.77
C GLU A 206 23.28 2.14 -9.27
N VAL A 207 24.32 1.44 -9.75
CA VAL A 207 24.20 0.02 -10.17
C VAL A 207 23.80 -0.85 -8.97
N VAL A 208 24.46 -0.67 -7.83
CA VAL A 208 24.13 -1.41 -6.60
C VAL A 208 22.72 -1.12 -6.14
N ARG A 209 22.31 0.14 -6.18
CA ARG A 209 20.94 0.54 -5.86
C ARG A 209 19.95 -0.21 -6.71
N ALA A 210 20.10 -0.17 -8.04
CA ALA A 210 19.18 -0.83 -8.97
C ALA A 210 19.10 -2.34 -8.71
N LEU A 211 20.23 -3.00 -8.44
CA LEU A 211 20.29 -4.43 -8.14
C LEU A 211 19.59 -4.79 -6.81
N LEU A 212 19.85 -4.03 -5.75
CA LEU A 212 19.22 -4.27 -4.44
C LEU A 212 17.70 -4.03 -4.50
N GLU A 213 17.28 -2.97 -5.15
CA GLU A 213 15.87 -2.65 -5.33
C GLU A 213 15.15 -3.71 -6.19
N GLN A 214 15.82 -4.21 -7.23
CA GLN A 214 15.30 -5.33 -8.01
C GLN A 214 15.17 -6.60 -7.14
N ALA A 215 16.20 -6.94 -6.37
CA ALA A 215 16.16 -8.11 -5.48
C ALA A 215 15.03 -7.99 -4.44
N GLU A 216 14.88 -6.82 -3.81
CA GLU A 216 13.80 -6.57 -2.86
C GLU A 216 12.41 -6.58 -3.51
N SER A 217 12.28 -6.10 -4.75
CA SER A 217 11.02 -6.14 -5.49
C SER A 217 10.57 -7.56 -5.86
N MET A 218 11.53 -8.46 -6.01
CA MET A 218 11.29 -9.88 -6.29
C MET A 218 11.17 -10.71 -5.01
N ALA A 219 11.56 -10.16 -3.86
CA ALA A 219 11.52 -10.87 -2.60
C ALA A 219 10.09 -11.06 -2.12
N ARG A 220 9.79 -12.30 -1.73
CA ARG A 220 8.57 -12.63 -1.01
C ARG A 220 8.84 -12.51 0.48
N GLY A 221 8.14 -11.63 1.19
CA GLY A 221 8.32 -11.65 2.62
C GLY A 221 7.92 -10.42 3.40
N VAL A 222 8.05 -10.58 4.69
CA VAL A 222 7.79 -9.57 5.71
C VAL A 222 9.12 -8.95 6.10
N PHE A 223 9.26 -7.66 5.87
CA PHE A 223 10.35 -6.88 6.42
C PHE A 223 9.87 -6.25 7.73
N VAL A 224 10.57 -6.55 8.82
CA VAL A 224 10.32 -5.89 10.11
C VAL A 224 11.13 -4.61 10.11
N ASP A 225 10.45 -3.50 10.08
CA ASP A 225 11.11 -2.21 10.25
C ASP A 225 11.48 -1.99 11.72
N ALA A 226 12.59 -1.31 11.96
CA ALA A 226 13.05 -0.97 13.30
C ALA A 226 11.98 -0.19 14.08
N PRO A 227 12.04 -0.20 15.41
CA PRO A 227 11.10 0.55 16.23
C PRO A 227 11.05 2.01 15.77
N THR A 228 9.85 2.46 15.52
CA THR A 228 9.52 3.79 15.04
C THR A 228 10.04 4.85 15.99
N ALA A 229 10.51 5.97 15.45
CA ALA A 229 10.93 7.11 16.24
C ALA A 229 9.80 7.60 17.19
N ASP A 230 8.53 7.39 16.82
CA ASP A 230 7.36 7.59 17.67
C ASP A 230 6.84 6.25 18.24
N GLY A 231 7.59 5.66 19.15
CA GLY A 231 7.14 4.51 19.92
C GLY A 231 5.96 4.80 20.87
N SER A 232 5.36 6.00 20.81
CA SER A 232 4.23 6.39 21.68
C SER A 232 2.90 5.78 21.21
N VAL A 233 2.65 5.68 19.89
CA VAL A 233 1.38 5.27 19.30
C VAL A 233 1.39 3.83 18.82
N ALA A 234 2.43 3.41 18.12
CA ALA A 234 2.57 2.06 17.60
C ALA A 234 3.53 1.22 18.43
N SER A 235 3.22 -0.06 18.64
CA SER A 235 4.10 -1.05 19.26
C SER A 235 4.94 -1.82 18.22
N GLU A 236 4.44 -1.91 16.99
CA GLU A 236 5.11 -2.62 15.90
C GLU A 236 4.65 -2.06 14.55
N VAL A 237 5.57 -1.94 13.61
CA VAL A 237 5.28 -1.67 12.20
C VAL A 237 5.96 -2.75 11.37
N ARG A 238 5.20 -3.43 10.50
CA ARG A 238 5.72 -4.41 9.55
C ARG A 238 5.43 -3.96 8.13
N LYS A 239 6.39 -4.14 7.26
CA LYS A 239 6.28 -3.88 5.83
C LYS A 239 6.22 -5.19 5.07
N TYR A 240 5.19 -5.36 4.24
CA TYR A 240 5.05 -6.45 3.29
C TYR A 240 5.33 -5.91 1.89
N VAL A 241 6.24 -6.54 1.17
CA VAL A 241 6.38 -6.35 -0.28
C VAL A 241 5.56 -7.45 -0.95
N LEU A 242 4.53 -7.06 -1.69
CA LEU A 242 3.59 -7.99 -2.27
C LEU A 242 4.12 -8.55 -3.58
N SER A 243 4.12 -9.87 -3.70
CA SER A 243 4.60 -10.59 -4.88
C SER A 243 3.49 -10.73 -5.93
N VAL A 244 3.80 -10.38 -7.16
CA VAL A 244 2.92 -10.56 -8.32
C VAL A 244 3.54 -11.59 -9.26
N PRO A 245 2.83 -12.66 -9.65
CA PRO A 245 3.33 -13.66 -10.60
C PRO A 245 3.43 -13.08 -12.02
N ASP A 246 4.36 -13.60 -12.82
CA ASP A 246 4.61 -13.14 -14.19
C ASP A 246 3.36 -13.15 -15.08
N ALA A 247 2.49 -14.14 -14.89
CA ALA A 247 1.22 -14.22 -15.63
C ALA A 247 0.26 -13.05 -15.39
N SER A 248 0.46 -12.28 -14.29
CA SER A 248 -0.30 -11.09 -13.96
C SER A 248 0.42 -9.78 -14.29
N MET A 249 1.64 -9.87 -14.83
CA MET A 249 2.38 -8.71 -15.33
C MET A 249 1.90 -8.32 -16.72
N SER A 250 2.00 -7.02 -17.02
CA SER A 250 1.67 -6.46 -18.34
C SER A 250 2.93 -6.18 -19.13
N ALA A 251 3.08 -6.75 -20.31
CA ALA A 251 4.24 -6.47 -21.15
C ALA A 251 4.27 -5.01 -21.58
N TYR A 252 5.44 -4.34 -21.44
CA TYR A 252 5.61 -3.02 -22.00
C TYR A 252 5.86 -3.12 -23.50
N THR A 253 4.98 -2.53 -24.30
CA THR A 253 5.02 -2.56 -25.77
C THR A 253 5.38 -1.21 -26.41
N GLY A 254 5.68 -0.19 -25.59
CA GLY A 254 6.01 1.15 -26.05
C GLY A 254 7.44 1.29 -26.59
N SER A 255 7.84 2.53 -26.86
CA SER A 255 9.07 2.86 -27.58
C SER A 255 10.33 2.94 -26.69
N SER A 256 10.20 2.99 -25.36
CA SER A 256 11.34 3.20 -24.45
C SER A 256 12.16 1.91 -24.27
N ASP A 257 13.41 1.91 -24.75
CA ASP A 257 14.37 0.83 -24.50
C ASP A 257 14.69 0.67 -23.01
N LEU A 258 14.76 1.81 -22.29
CA LEU A 258 14.97 1.82 -20.85
C LEU A 258 13.88 1.02 -20.12
N LEU A 259 12.61 1.20 -20.48
CA LEU A 259 11.51 0.46 -19.84
C LEU A 259 11.55 -1.02 -20.21
N ARG A 260 11.85 -1.38 -21.47
CA ARG A 260 11.98 -2.78 -21.90
C ARG A 260 13.09 -3.52 -21.15
N THR A 261 14.22 -2.86 -20.91
CA THR A 261 15.35 -3.44 -20.17
C THR A 261 15.15 -3.45 -18.66
N THR A 262 14.44 -2.44 -18.11
CA THR A 262 14.16 -2.40 -16.67
C THR A 262 13.06 -3.38 -16.25
N TYR A 263 12.04 -3.56 -17.09
CA TYR A 263 10.85 -4.39 -16.77
C TYR A 263 10.78 -5.62 -17.69
N VAL A 264 11.82 -6.42 -17.70
CA VAL A 264 11.90 -7.67 -18.51
C VAL A 264 10.77 -8.66 -18.21
N ARG A 265 10.25 -8.69 -16.98
CA ARG A 265 9.10 -9.48 -16.56
C ARG A 265 7.74 -8.82 -16.86
N GLY A 266 7.75 -7.57 -17.31
CA GLY A 266 6.57 -6.74 -17.47
C GLY A 266 6.33 -5.78 -16.31
N LEU A 267 5.33 -4.92 -16.49
CA LEU A 267 4.88 -3.93 -15.51
C LEU A 267 3.88 -4.55 -14.54
N GLN A 268 3.97 -4.21 -13.28
CA GLN A 268 3.02 -4.67 -12.26
C GLN A 268 1.64 -4.04 -12.49
N PRO A 269 0.52 -4.75 -12.16
CA PRO A 269 -0.80 -4.15 -12.21
C PRO A 269 -0.88 -2.96 -11.24
N ALA A 270 -1.62 -1.93 -11.63
CA ALA A 270 -1.74 -0.67 -10.88
C ALA A 270 -2.64 -0.82 -9.63
N LEU A 271 -2.27 -1.72 -8.72
CA LEU A 271 -3.03 -2.06 -7.50
C LEU A 271 -2.76 -1.08 -6.35
N GLY A 272 -3.63 -1.05 -5.35
CA GLY A 272 -3.51 -0.27 -4.13
C GLY A 272 -4.57 0.83 -3.97
N GLY A 273 -5.53 0.94 -4.87
CA GLY A 273 -6.66 1.88 -4.75
C GLY A 273 -7.75 1.36 -3.82
N GLY A 274 -7.58 1.57 -2.50
CA GLY A 274 -8.47 1.01 -1.48
C GLY A 274 -8.07 -0.39 -1.03
N LEU A 275 -8.50 -0.77 0.18
CA LEU A 275 -8.12 -2.00 0.84
C LEU A 275 -9.27 -2.58 1.66
N ALA A 276 -9.49 -3.88 1.59
CA ALA A 276 -10.42 -4.59 2.44
C ALA A 276 -9.84 -5.93 2.90
N VAL A 277 -9.99 -6.27 4.19
CA VAL A 277 -9.65 -7.60 4.71
C VAL A 277 -10.79 -8.55 4.42
N VAL A 278 -10.49 -9.73 3.88
CA VAL A 278 -11.48 -10.76 3.63
C VAL A 278 -11.93 -11.36 4.97
N PRO A 279 -13.24 -11.34 5.29
CA PRO A 279 -13.73 -11.87 6.55
C PRO A 279 -13.37 -13.35 6.76
N ASN A 280 -13.19 -13.75 8.03
CA ASN A 280 -12.91 -15.13 8.45
C ASN A 280 -11.57 -15.71 8.00
N THR A 281 -10.65 -14.88 7.52
CA THR A 281 -9.24 -15.26 7.39
C THR A 281 -8.55 -15.04 8.74
N GLY A 282 -7.64 -15.97 9.12
CA GLY A 282 -7.04 -15.97 10.48
C GLY A 282 -6.02 -14.85 10.67
N PRO A 283 -5.59 -14.57 11.91
CA PRO A 283 -4.65 -13.49 12.19
C PRO A 283 -3.20 -13.77 11.70
N THR A 284 -2.87 -15.03 11.45
CA THR A 284 -1.53 -15.46 10.98
C THR A 284 -1.49 -15.71 9.48
N VAL A 285 -2.62 -16.05 8.89
CA VAL A 285 -2.82 -16.15 7.44
C VAL A 285 -4.12 -15.44 7.14
N PHE A 286 -4.04 -14.34 6.42
CA PHE A 286 -5.22 -13.53 6.06
C PHE A 286 -5.18 -13.15 4.58
N GLU A 287 -6.33 -12.82 4.06
CA GLU A 287 -6.48 -12.36 2.70
C GLU A 287 -6.95 -10.90 2.68
N ILE A 288 -6.44 -10.16 1.72
CA ILE A 288 -6.87 -8.80 1.44
C ILE A 288 -7.33 -8.68 -0.01
N LYS A 289 -8.30 -7.79 -0.24
CA LYS A 289 -8.67 -7.33 -1.56
C LYS A 289 -8.30 -5.87 -1.74
N THR A 290 -7.85 -5.53 -2.93
CA THR A 290 -7.58 -4.15 -3.35
C THR A 290 -8.02 -3.97 -4.79
N VAL A 291 -8.24 -2.74 -5.24
CA VAL A 291 -8.56 -2.46 -6.64
C VAL A 291 -7.35 -1.88 -7.36
N SER A 292 -7.26 -2.18 -8.65
CA SER A 292 -6.38 -1.42 -9.52
C SER A 292 -7.07 -0.12 -9.95
N SER A 293 -6.26 0.91 -10.23
CA SER A 293 -6.74 2.09 -10.92
C SER A 293 -7.16 1.78 -12.36
N ARG A 294 -7.38 2.78 -13.15
CA ARG A 294 -7.75 2.72 -14.59
C ARG A 294 -6.75 2.00 -15.51
N GLY A 295 -5.86 1.19 -14.96
CA GLY A 295 -4.73 0.58 -15.64
C GLY A 295 -3.44 1.38 -15.42
N ILE A 296 -2.35 0.96 -16.04
CA ILE A 296 -1.04 1.59 -15.91
C ILE A 296 -1.03 2.88 -16.72
N THR A 297 -1.05 4.02 -16.05
CA THR A 297 -1.10 5.35 -16.67
C THR A 297 -0.05 6.26 -16.07
N VAL A 298 0.46 7.21 -16.85
CA VAL A 298 1.36 8.24 -16.36
C VAL A 298 0.78 9.63 -16.61
N PRO A 299 1.09 10.65 -15.77
CA PRO A 299 0.72 12.02 -16.02
C PRO A 299 1.18 12.47 -17.41
N ALA A 300 0.38 13.29 -18.08
CA ALA A 300 0.74 13.92 -19.34
C ALA A 300 0.56 15.43 -19.24
N PRO A 301 1.20 16.22 -20.12
CA PRO A 301 0.86 17.64 -20.30
C PRO A 301 -0.63 17.79 -20.57
N LYS A 302 -1.24 18.86 -20.08
CA LYS A 302 -2.64 19.18 -20.40
C LYS A 302 -2.81 19.25 -21.91
N TYR A 303 -3.77 18.53 -22.44
CA TYR A 303 -4.05 18.56 -23.88
C TYR A 303 -4.87 19.81 -24.20
N PHE A 304 -4.32 20.67 -25.05
CA PHE A 304 -4.98 21.87 -25.54
C PHE A 304 -5.58 21.59 -26.92
N ASP A 305 -6.91 21.58 -27.00
CA ASP A 305 -7.67 21.29 -28.22
C ASP A 305 -7.91 22.52 -29.12
N GLY A 306 -7.31 23.65 -28.77
CA GLY A 306 -7.52 24.96 -29.42
C GLY A 306 -8.50 25.84 -28.63
N VAL A 307 -9.23 25.30 -27.65
CA VAL A 307 -10.21 26.01 -26.83
C VAL A 307 -9.92 25.86 -25.35
N THR A 308 -9.70 24.63 -24.90
CA THR A 308 -9.53 24.30 -23.47
C THR A 308 -8.31 23.42 -23.25
N ALA A 309 -7.58 23.70 -22.17
CA ALA A 309 -6.50 22.85 -21.70
C ALA A 309 -7.06 21.80 -20.72
N ASN A 310 -7.24 20.58 -21.19
CA ASN A 310 -7.85 19.49 -20.44
C ASN A 310 -6.80 18.63 -19.71
N PRO A 311 -7.07 18.15 -18.49
CA PRO A 311 -6.21 17.16 -17.84
C PRO A 311 -6.00 15.95 -18.73
N ALA A 312 -4.77 15.44 -18.80
CA ALA A 312 -4.45 14.31 -19.66
C ALA A 312 -3.54 13.28 -18.97
N SER A 313 -3.58 12.05 -19.47
CA SER A 313 -2.68 10.99 -19.09
C SER A 313 -2.42 10.05 -20.26
N VAL A 314 -1.25 9.39 -20.23
CA VAL A 314 -0.90 8.35 -21.19
C VAL A 314 -1.20 6.99 -20.56
N ILE A 315 -1.97 6.15 -21.24
CA ILE A 315 -2.12 4.73 -20.90
C ILE A 315 -0.90 4.00 -21.46
N VAL A 316 -0.10 3.39 -20.58
CA VAL A 316 1.17 2.76 -20.93
C VAL A 316 0.97 1.38 -21.55
N THR A 317 -0.06 0.65 -21.09
CA THR A 317 -0.41 -0.67 -21.64
C THR A 317 -1.93 -0.86 -21.68
N ASN A 318 -2.38 -1.67 -22.62
CA ASN A 318 -3.79 -1.92 -22.95
C ASN A 318 -4.20 -3.39 -22.81
N ASP A 319 -3.36 -4.24 -22.22
CA ASP A 319 -3.73 -5.64 -22.07
C ASP A 319 -4.78 -5.86 -20.97
N ALA A 320 -5.29 -7.09 -20.87
CA ALA A 320 -6.33 -7.45 -19.92
C ALA A 320 -5.86 -7.31 -18.44
N ASN A 321 -4.55 -7.47 -18.18
CA ASN A 321 -3.98 -7.32 -16.85
C ASN A 321 -3.85 -5.85 -16.44
N ALA A 322 -3.90 -4.93 -17.40
CA ALA A 322 -3.89 -3.49 -17.17
C ALA A 322 -5.28 -2.89 -16.98
N SER A 323 -6.35 -3.65 -17.26
CA SER A 323 -7.73 -3.21 -17.06
C SER A 323 -8.07 -3.09 -15.57
N PRO A 324 -9.02 -2.21 -15.19
CA PRO A 324 -9.48 -2.14 -13.81
C PRO A 324 -9.87 -3.51 -13.26
N SER A 325 -9.29 -3.89 -12.15
CA SER A 325 -9.37 -5.25 -11.61
C SER A 325 -9.42 -5.25 -10.08
N VAL A 326 -9.95 -6.32 -9.51
CA VAL A 326 -9.83 -6.64 -8.08
C VAL A 326 -8.69 -7.61 -7.89
N GLY A 327 -7.67 -7.22 -7.15
CA GLY A 327 -6.56 -8.10 -6.73
C GLY A 327 -6.84 -8.71 -5.37
N THR A 328 -6.66 -10.02 -5.22
CA THR A 328 -6.71 -10.73 -3.93
C THR A 328 -5.33 -11.23 -3.59
N PHE A 329 -4.80 -10.81 -2.43
CA PHE A 329 -3.52 -11.27 -1.90
C PHE A 329 -3.74 -12.15 -0.67
N GLN A 330 -2.92 -13.17 -0.51
CA GLN A 330 -2.79 -13.93 0.72
C GLN A 330 -1.49 -13.57 1.40
N LEU A 331 -1.57 -13.25 2.68
CA LEU A 331 -0.44 -12.89 3.53
C LEU A 331 -0.27 -13.92 4.64
N SER A 332 0.99 -14.25 4.91
CA SER A 332 1.41 -15.11 6.01
C SER A 332 2.73 -14.59 6.57
N SER A 333 3.24 -15.20 7.65
CA SER A 333 4.49 -14.76 8.29
C SER A 333 5.76 -14.84 7.41
N GLY A 334 5.67 -15.30 6.20
CA GLY A 334 6.82 -15.45 5.29
C GLY A 334 6.48 -15.28 3.81
N ALA A 335 5.24 -14.90 3.49
CA ALA A 335 4.83 -14.71 2.09
C ALA A 335 3.67 -13.69 2.00
N ALA A 336 3.63 -12.97 0.88
CA ALA A 336 2.57 -12.02 0.55
C ALA A 336 2.33 -12.11 -0.97
N ASP A 337 1.46 -13.03 -1.38
CA ASP A 337 1.33 -13.46 -2.76
C ASP A 337 -0.03 -13.07 -3.35
N LEU A 338 -0.03 -12.57 -4.60
CA LEU A 338 -1.25 -12.38 -5.39
C LEU A 338 -1.84 -13.75 -5.75
N LYS A 339 -3.07 -13.98 -5.29
CA LYS A 339 -3.84 -15.20 -5.58
C LYS A 339 -4.66 -15.08 -6.84
N SER A 340 -5.28 -13.94 -7.05
CA SER A 340 -6.09 -13.68 -8.24
C SER A 340 -6.06 -12.21 -8.60
N LEU A 341 -6.17 -11.94 -9.88
CA LEU A 341 -6.44 -10.64 -10.48
C LEU A 341 -7.72 -10.79 -11.31
N THR A 342 -8.82 -10.26 -10.81
CA THR A 342 -10.15 -10.42 -11.42
C THR A 342 -10.55 -9.13 -12.11
N PRO A 343 -10.59 -9.08 -13.45
CA PRO A 343 -11.02 -7.91 -14.19
C PRO A 343 -12.47 -7.53 -13.87
N ILE A 344 -12.73 -6.24 -13.74
CA ILE A 344 -14.08 -5.70 -13.53
C ILE A 344 -14.81 -5.68 -14.89
N LYS A 345 -16.02 -6.21 -14.91
CA LYS A 345 -16.82 -6.41 -16.09
C LYS A 345 -18.25 -5.94 -15.90
N THR A 346 -18.93 -5.64 -16.98
CA THR A 346 -20.41 -5.50 -16.95
C THR A 346 -21.07 -6.86 -16.67
N ILE A 347 -22.36 -6.83 -16.36
CA ILE A 347 -23.14 -8.06 -16.16
C ILE A 347 -23.12 -8.99 -17.39
N ASN A 348 -22.84 -8.46 -18.58
CA ASN A 348 -22.75 -9.18 -19.84
C ASN A 348 -21.29 -9.54 -20.21
N ASP A 349 -20.39 -9.59 -19.23
CA ASP A 349 -18.97 -9.93 -19.37
C ASP A 349 -18.12 -9.00 -20.26
N VAL A 350 -18.62 -7.79 -20.58
CA VAL A 350 -17.82 -6.76 -21.26
C VAL A 350 -16.89 -6.10 -20.23
N LEU A 351 -15.59 -6.05 -20.53
CA LEU A 351 -14.59 -5.43 -19.66
C LEU A 351 -14.84 -3.93 -19.49
N PHE A 352 -14.70 -3.44 -18.26
CA PHE A 352 -14.52 -2.01 -18.04
C PHE A 352 -13.12 -1.61 -18.50
N SER A 353 -13.01 -0.41 -19.06
CA SER A 353 -11.74 0.14 -19.51
C SER A 353 -11.27 1.28 -18.59
N GLY A 354 -9.97 1.55 -18.61
CA GLY A 354 -9.41 2.71 -17.91
C GLY A 354 -9.62 4.06 -18.63
N ARG A 355 -10.38 4.07 -19.72
CA ARG A 355 -10.66 5.30 -20.49
C ARG A 355 -11.64 6.20 -19.74
N PRO A 356 -11.55 7.54 -19.94
CA PRO A 356 -12.59 8.42 -19.44
C PRO A 356 -13.94 8.14 -20.11
N VAL A 357 -15.02 8.42 -19.40
CA VAL A 357 -16.35 8.43 -20.00
C VAL A 357 -16.47 9.58 -21.01
N PRO A 358 -17.41 9.51 -22.01
CA PRO A 358 -17.57 10.56 -23.00
C PRO A 358 -17.77 11.96 -22.39
N LEU A 359 -17.21 12.97 -23.04
CA LEU A 359 -17.37 14.37 -22.63
C LEU A 359 -18.86 14.72 -22.56
N GLY A 360 -19.26 15.43 -21.50
CA GLY A 360 -20.65 15.81 -21.25
C GLY A 360 -21.53 14.68 -20.71
N ALA A 361 -21.02 13.45 -20.57
CA ALA A 361 -21.72 12.41 -19.84
C ALA A 361 -21.64 12.67 -18.32
N SER A 362 -22.64 12.18 -17.57
CA SER A 362 -22.53 12.14 -16.11
C SER A 362 -21.28 11.41 -15.69
N GLY A 363 -20.54 12.02 -14.75
CA GLY A 363 -19.26 11.50 -14.32
C GLY A 363 -18.06 11.87 -15.20
N SER A 364 -18.24 12.61 -16.28
CA SER A 364 -17.10 13.15 -17.04
C SER A 364 -16.36 14.21 -16.22
N ASP A 365 -15.05 14.11 -16.15
CA ASP A 365 -14.14 15.06 -15.51
C ASP A 365 -13.29 15.86 -16.53
N GLY A 366 -13.62 15.73 -17.83
CA GLY A 366 -12.86 16.37 -18.91
C GLY A 366 -11.49 15.73 -19.18
N ALA A 367 -11.12 14.66 -18.47
CA ALA A 367 -9.82 14.03 -18.66
C ALA A 367 -9.67 13.42 -20.06
N ARG A 368 -8.46 13.48 -20.60
CA ARG A 368 -8.09 12.96 -21.91
C ARG A 368 -7.10 11.81 -21.80
N ASN A 369 -7.24 10.80 -22.66
CA ASN A 369 -6.25 9.72 -22.79
C ASN A 369 -5.45 9.89 -24.06
N LEU A 370 -4.12 9.85 -23.91
CA LEU A 370 -3.20 10.05 -25.01
C LEU A 370 -2.35 8.79 -25.26
N TYR A 371 -1.83 8.66 -26.47
CA TYR A 371 -0.70 7.78 -26.78
C TYR A 371 0.61 8.38 -26.22
N GLU A 372 1.69 7.60 -26.21
CA GLU A 372 3.05 8.10 -25.88
C GLU A 372 3.48 9.26 -26.80
N SER A 373 2.94 9.33 -28.01
CA SER A 373 3.13 10.44 -28.95
C SER A 373 2.35 11.71 -28.60
N LEU A 374 1.68 11.73 -27.45
CA LEU A 374 0.81 12.81 -26.95
C LEU A 374 -0.39 13.16 -27.85
N ARG A 375 -0.75 12.28 -28.76
CA ARG A 375 -1.98 12.39 -29.56
C ARG A 375 -3.14 11.69 -28.86
N PRO A 376 -4.38 12.21 -28.99
CA PRO A 376 -5.56 11.53 -28.45
C PRO A 376 -5.65 10.08 -28.94
N ARG A 377 -6.03 9.16 -28.06
CA ARG A 377 -6.24 7.76 -28.43
C ARG A 377 -7.53 7.61 -29.22
N ASP A 378 -7.60 6.56 -30.03
CA ASP A 378 -8.80 6.20 -30.77
C ASP A 378 -9.21 4.75 -30.43
N PRO A 379 -10.40 4.53 -29.85
CA PRO A 379 -11.31 5.53 -29.27
C PRO A 379 -10.74 6.13 -27.96
N GLU A 380 -10.94 7.41 -27.75
CA GLU A 380 -10.46 8.12 -26.56
C GLU A 380 -11.33 7.87 -25.33
N PHE A 381 -12.65 7.79 -25.56
CA PHE A 381 -13.66 7.65 -24.51
C PHE A 381 -14.35 6.29 -24.55
N ASP A 382 -14.88 5.87 -23.40
CA ASP A 382 -15.64 4.64 -23.28
C ASP A 382 -16.79 4.83 -22.27
N GLN A 383 -17.99 4.39 -22.64
CA GLN A 383 -19.14 4.39 -21.73
C GLN A 383 -18.93 3.45 -20.53
N GLN A 384 -18.06 2.45 -20.68
CA GLN A 384 -17.59 1.56 -19.64
C GLN A 384 -16.26 2.03 -19.01
N GLY A 385 -15.99 3.34 -19.07
CA GLY A 385 -14.83 3.94 -18.41
C GLY A 385 -14.93 3.82 -16.88
N LEU A 386 -13.81 3.47 -16.22
CA LEU A 386 -13.75 3.24 -14.77
C LEU A 386 -12.35 3.56 -14.22
N ASP A 387 -12.31 4.21 -13.06
CA ASP A 387 -11.09 4.51 -12.30
C ASP A 387 -11.33 4.17 -10.82
N PRO A 388 -11.26 2.88 -10.41
CA PRO A 388 -11.57 2.46 -9.05
C PRO A 388 -10.65 3.10 -8.01
N ALA A 389 -11.22 3.46 -6.85
CA ALA A 389 -10.49 4.12 -5.76
C ALA A 389 -10.70 3.49 -4.38
N GLY A 390 -11.83 2.86 -4.14
CA GLY A 390 -12.15 2.26 -2.85
C GLY A 390 -12.83 0.91 -3.00
N ILE A 391 -12.72 0.07 -1.99
CA ILE A 391 -13.27 -1.29 -1.97
C ILE A 391 -13.76 -1.65 -0.57
N THR A 392 -14.90 -2.32 -0.48
CA THR A 392 -15.37 -2.95 0.76
C THR A 392 -16.10 -4.25 0.45
N ILE A 393 -16.21 -5.15 1.43
CA ILE A 393 -16.80 -6.47 1.27
C ILE A 393 -18.09 -6.54 2.08
N ALA A 394 -19.18 -6.89 1.43
CA ALA A 394 -20.47 -7.07 2.07
C ALA A 394 -20.57 -8.42 2.80
N ALA A 395 -21.50 -8.52 3.76
CA ALA A 395 -21.72 -9.75 4.54
C ALA A 395 -22.14 -10.95 3.67
N ASP A 396 -22.73 -10.71 2.50
CA ASP A 396 -23.10 -11.73 1.51
C ASP A 396 -21.91 -12.16 0.61
N GLY A 397 -20.71 -11.61 0.84
CA GLY A 397 -19.50 -11.89 0.07
C GLY A 397 -19.36 -11.09 -1.23
N THR A 398 -20.36 -10.28 -1.60
CA THR A 398 -20.23 -9.36 -2.73
C THR A 398 -19.25 -8.24 -2.40
N THR A 399 -18.61 -7.71 -3.43
CA THR A 399 -17.61 -6.64 -3.28
C THR A 399 -18.20 -5.33 -3.80
N TRP A 400 -18.10 -4.26 -3.01
CA TRP A 400 -18.44 -2.93 -3.44
C TRP A 400 -17.17 -2.15 -3.81
N VAL A 401 -17.21 -1.44 -4.92
CA VAL A 401 -16.13 -0.57 -5.39
C VAL A 401 -16.67 0.80 -5.77
N CYS A 402 -15.87 1.83 -5.65
CA CYS A 402 -16.21 3.16 -6.13
C CYS A 402 -15.21 3.70 -7.15
N ASP A 403 -15.65 4.68 -7.90
CA ASP A 403 -14.93 5.29 -9.02
C ASP A 403 -14.58 6.75 -8.72
N ARG A 404 -13.31 7.12 -8.94
CA ARG A 404 -12.80 8.48 -8.69
C ARG A 404 -13.41 9.53 -9.60
N ARG A 405 -13.76 9.15 -10.81
CA ARG A 405 -14.24 10.10 -11.82
C ARG A 405 -15.73 10.40 -11.66
N GLY A 406 -16.56 9.37 -11.33
CA GLY A 406 -17.99 9.47 -11.29
C GLY A 406 -18.60 10.52 -10.35
N PRO A 407 -18.64 10.36 -9.03
CA PRO A 407 -18.42 9.08 -8.38
C PRO A 407 -19.46 8.06 -8.84
N PHE A 408 -18.98 6.88 -9.18
CA PHE A 408 -19.86 5.72 -9.34
C PHE A 408 -19.63 4.76 -8.18
N LEU A 409 -20.72 4.14 -7.74
CA LEU A 409 -20.72 3.07 -6.75
C LEU A 409 -21.17 1.79 -7.45
N MET A 410 -20.44 0.70 -7.32
CA MET A 410 -20.72 -0.56 -8.01
C MET A 410 -20.68 -1.72 -7.03
N GLN A 411 -21.63 -2.65 -7.19
CA GLN A 411 -21.61 -3.95 -6.52
C GLN A 411 -21.15 -5.01 -7.53
N LEU A 412 -20.15 -5.80 -7.14
CA LEU A 412 -19.55 -6.84 -7.97
C LEU A 412 -19.86 -8.22 -7.39
N ASP A 413 -20.11 -9.19 -8.26
CA ASP A 413 -20.12 -10.61 -7.88
C ASP A 413 -18.69 -11.17 -7.74
N ALA A 414 -18.60 -12.45 -7.38
CA ALA A 414 -17.32 -13.14 -7.21
C ALA A 414 -16.48 -13.25 -8.51
N GLN A 415 -17.10 -13.08 -9.68
CA GLN A 415 -16.45 -13.09 -10.99
C GLN A 415 -16.06 -11.69 -11.47
N GLY A 416 -16.25 -10.65 -10.65
CA GLY A 416 -15.96 -9.25 -10.98
C GLY A 416 -17.01 -8.60 -11.88
N ARG A 417 -18.22 -9.20 -12.02
CA ARG A 417 -19.29 -8.62 -12.84
C ARG A 417 -20.08 -7.60 -12.01
N ALA A 418 -20.29 -6.42 -12.59
CA ALA A 418 -21.09 -5.36 -11.97
C ALA A 418 -22.59 -5.74 -11.98
N ILE A 419 -23.11 -6.11 -10.81
CA ILE A 419 -24.53 -6.39 -10.59
C ILE A 419 -25.33 -5.10 -10.68
N VAL A 420 -24.79 -4.02 -10.11
CA VAL A 420 -25.37 -2.69 -10.13
C VAL A 420 -24.28 -1.63 -10.28
N ARG A 421 -24.57 -0.58 -11.04
CA ARG A 421 -23.76 0.65 -11.12
C ARG A 421 -24.66 1.84 -10.78
N ILE A 422 -24.25 2.64 -9.81
CA ILE A 422 -25.00 3.77 -9.27
C ILE A 422 -24.18 5.03 -9.50
N GLY A 423 -24.82 6.10 -9.96
CA GLY A 423 -24.17 7.38 -10.20
C GLY A 423 -25.02 8.57 -9.72
N PRO A 424 -24.48 9.79 -9.84
CA PRO A 424 -25.19 11.01 -9.51
C PRO A 424 -26.45 11.22 -10.34
N GLN A 425 -27.44 11.90 -9.77
CA GLN A 425 -28.64 12.41 -10.44
C GLN A 425 -28.26 13.62 -11.32
N GLY A 426 -27.47 13.37 -12.37
CA GLY A 426 -26.98 14.43 -13.24
C GLY A 426 -27.89 14.75 -14.40
N VAL A 427 -27.68 15.91 -14.99
CA VAL A 427 -28.54 16.52 -16.00
C VAL A 427 -28.17 16.10 -17.42
N ALA A 428 -26.91 15.79 -17.68
CA ALA A 428 -26.41 15.51 -19.02
C ALA A 428 -26.06 14.02 -19.19
N GLY A 429 -26.31 13.51 -20.40
CA GLY A 429 -25.84 12.26 -20.94
C GLY A 429 -25.80 11.05 -19.98
N SER A 430 -26.91 10.30 -19.90
CA SER A 430 -26.89 9.04 -19.10
C SER A 430 -25.98 8.01 -19.71
N LEU A 431 -25.09 7.45 -18.89
CA LEU A 431 -24.35 6.24 -19.26
C LEU A 431 -25.30 5.01 -19.19
N PRO A 432 -25.19 4.07 -20.12
CA PRO A 432 -25.98 2.84 -20.07
C PRO A 432 -25.71 2.04 -18.78
N GLY A 433 -26.77 1.50 -18.19
CA GLY A 433 -26.70 0.65 -17.01
C GLY A 433 -26.36 1.38 -15.71
N VAL A 434 -26.40 2.71 -15.67
CA VAL A 434 -26.18 3.49 -14.45
C VAL A 434 -27.53 3.90 -13.83
N ASN A 435 -27.77 3.45 -12.60
CA ASN A 435 -28.87 3.91 -11.76
C ASN A 435 -28.54 5.25 -11.13
N ARG A 436 -29.37 6.27 -11.35
CA ARG A 436 -29.12 7.63 -10.87
C ARG A 436 -29.69 7.83 -9.48
N LEU A 437 -28.99 7.41 -8.46
CA LEU A 437 -29.45 7.44 -7.08
C LEU A 437 -28.62 8.37 -6.19
N LEU A 438 -27.36 8.65 -6.54
CA LEU A 438 -26.53 9.55 -5.75
C LEU A 438 -26.94 11.00 -5.94
N PRO A 439 -26.72 11.89 -4.94
CA PRO A 439 -27.09 13.29 -5.02
C PRO A 439 -26.46 14.03 -6.21
N ALA A 440 -27.25 14.85 -6.91
CA ALA A 440 -26.81 15.62 -8.07
C ALA A 440 -25.63 16.57 -7.76
N ILE A 441 -25.54 17.08 -6.52
CA ILE A 441 -24.46 17.96 -6.10
C ILE A 441 -23.06 17.32 -6.25
N LEU A 442 -22.98 15.99 -6.27
CA LEU A 442 -21.72 15.27 -6.43
C LEU A 442 -21.12 15.42 -7.84
N GLU A 443 -21.87 15.91 -8.81
CA GLU A 443 -21.33 16.31 -10.12
C GLU A 443 -20.31 17.48 -9.99
N ALA A 444 -20.40 18.26 -8.91
CA ALA A 444 -19.43 19.31 -8.60
C ALA A 444 -18.13 18.80 -7.95
N ARG A 445 -17.85 17.47 -7.97
CA ARG A 445 -16.58 16.96 -7.52
C ARG A 445 -15.43 17.52 -8.34
N GLN A 446 -14.27 17.62 -7.73
CA GLN A 446 -13.03 17.92 -8.46
C GLN A 446 -12.66 16.74 -9.38
N ALA A 447 -11.99 17.01 -10.50
CA ALA A 447 -11.58 16.00 -11.46
C ALA A 447 -10.71 14.90 -10.80
N GLY A 448 -11.09 13.64 -10.98
CA GLY A 448 -10.41 12.50 -10.40
C GLY A 448 -10.55 12.34 -8.88
N LEU A 449 -11.44 13.11 -8.23
CA LEU A 449 -11.65 13.11 -6.76
C LEU A 449 -13.12 12.85 -6.39
N GLY A 450 -13.86 12.14 -7.23
CA GLY A 450 -15.26 11.80 -6.98
C GLY A 450 -15.44 10.80 -5.85
N CYS A 451 -14.57 9.81 -5.74
CA CYS A 451 -14.51 8.89 -4.61
C CYS A 451 -13.10 8.86 -4.03
N GLY A 452 -13.01 8.91 -2.69
CA GLY A 452 -11.79 8.74 -1.93
C GLY A 452 -11.79 7.49 -1.05
N GLY A 453 -12.83 6.64 -1.09
CA GLY A 453 -12.86 5.41 -0.31
C GLY A 453 -14.25 4.92 0.03
N LEU A 454 -14.34 3.66 0.42
CA LEU A 454 -15.56 2.98 0.82
C LEU A 454 -15.40 2.27 2.16
N ALA A 455 -16.51 2.24 2.90
CA ALA A 455 -16.66 1.37 4.05
C ALA A 455 -18.09 0.84 4.12
N MET A 456 -18.31 -0.31 4.76
CA MET A 456 -19.64 -0.84 4.98
C MET A 456 -20.01 -0.83 6.46
N ARG A 457 -21.15 -0.25 6.80
CA ARG A 457 -21.65 -0.24 8.17
C ARG A 457 -22.04 -1.66 8.60
N PRO A 458 -21.56 -2.13 9.75
CA PRO A 458 -21.70 -3.54 10.12
C PRO A 458 -23.12 -3.93 10.49
N THR A 459 -23.97 -3.02 10.97
CA THR A 459 -25.33 -3.31 11.43
C THR A 459 -26.36 -3.01 10.36
N SER A 460 -26.33 -1.82 9.76
CA SER A 460 -27.31 -1.43 8.74
C SER A 460 -27.01 -2.05 7.37
N GLY A 461 -25.75 -2.33 7.06
CA GLY A 461 -25.27 -2.72 5.73
C GLY A 461 -25.23 -1.54 4.76
N ASP A 462 -25.30 -0.31 5.26
CA ASP A 462 -25.14 0.88 4.42
C ASP A 462 -23.71 1.00 3.93
N VAL A 463 -23.57 1.38 2.67
CA VAL A 463 -22.28 1.68 2.06
C VAL A 463 -21.95 3.14 2.27
N LEU A 464 -20.85 3.43 2.95
CA LEU A 464 -20.31 4.78 3.09
C LEU A 464 -19.32 5.05 1.96
N LEU A 465 -19.53 6.16 1.26
CA LEU A 465 -18.65 6.67 0.22
C LEU A 465 -18.14 8.05 0.65
N ALA A 466 -16.82 8.21 0.77
CA ALA A 466 -16.23 9.53 0.91
C ALA A 466 -16.03 10.18 -0.47
N VAL A 467 -16.42 11.43 -0.63
CA VAL A 467 -15.93 12.24 -1.75
C VAL A 467 -14.46 12.51 -1.50
N GLY A 468 -13.60 12.39 -2.52
CA GLY A 468 -12.16 12.45 -2.34
C GLY A 468 -11.64 13.82 -1.89
N ALA A 469 -12.39 14.90 -2.11
CA ALA A 469 -12.01 16.27 -1.74
C ALA A 469 -13.25 17.17 -1.62
N PRO A 470 -13.10 18.41 -1.11
CA PRO A 470 -14.18 19.41 -1.13
C PRO A 470 -14.76 19.58 -2.55
N LEU A 471 -16.08 19.70 -2.64
CA LEU A 471 -16.74 19.96 -3.93
C LEU A 471 -16.34 21.33 -4.50
N ASP A 472 -16.24 21.41 -5.82
CA ASP A 472 -15.96 22.65 -6.55
C ASP A 472 -17.23 23.20 -7.21
N ILE A 473 -18.11 23.75 -6.42
CA ILE A 473 -19.39 24.27 -6.91
C ILE A 473 -19.15 25.52 -7.75
N ALA A 474 -19.56 25.43 -9.02
CA ALA A 474 -19.39 26.49 -10.03
C ALA A 474 -17.93 27.01 -10.16
N GLY A 475 -16.92 26.16 -9.92
CA GLY A 475 -15.49 26.53 -10.02
C GLY A 475 -15.00 27.47 -8.91
N ARG A 476 -15.68 27.50 -7.75
CA ARG A 476 -15.41 28.52 -6.72
C ARG A 476 -15.06 27.99 -5.33
N THR A 477 -15.41 26.74 -5.03
CA THR A 477 -15.36 26.27 -3.63
C THR A 477 -14.22 25.30 -3.35
N ALA A 478 -13.57 24.70 -4.35
CA ALA A 478 -12.52 23.70 -4.20
C ALA A 478 -11.44 24.04 -3.17
N LYS A 479 -10.97 25.31 -3.16
CA LYS A 479 -9.88 25.77 -2.28
C LYS A 479 -10.34 26.29 -0.92
N ASN A 480 -11.63 26.68 -0.81
CA ASN A 480 -12.14 27.46 0.33
C ASN A 480 -13.18 26.71 1.15
N ALA A 481 -13.81 25.67 0.60
CA ALA A 481 -14.82 24.90 1.32
C ALA A 481 -14.23 24.27 2.58
N LYS A 482 -14.99 24.37 3.68
CA LYS A 482 -14.60 23.90 5.02
C LYS A 482 -15.19 22.54 5.35
N LEU A 483 -15.63 21.80 4.33
CA LEU A 483 -16.18 20.46 4.47
C LEU A 483 -15.89 19.58 3.25
N VAL A 484 -15.87 18.27 3.49
CA VAL A 484 -15.95 17.21 2.48
C VAL A 484 -17.20 16.39 2.75
N ARG A 485 -17.89 15.94 1.71
CA ARG A 485 -19.08 15.10 1.86
C ARG A 485 -18.76 13.64 2.06
N LEU A 486 -19.44 13.05 3.04
CA LEU A 486 -19.51 11.60 3.25
C LEU A 486 -20.95 11.17 2.92
N VAL A 487 -21.11 10.21 2.03
CA VAL A 487 -22.40 9.74 1.54
C VAL A 487 -22.67 8.35 2.08
N SER A 488 -23.83 8.13 2.70
CA SER A 488 -24.33 6.82 3.12
C SER A 488 -25.41 6.38 2.14
N PHE A 489 -25.21 5.25 1.49
CA PHE A 489 -26.18 4.62 0.59
C PHE A 489 -26.69 3.32 1.21
N ALA A 490 -28.01 3.20 1.36
CA ALA A 490 -28.67 2.02 1.88
C ALA A 490 -29.13 1.11 0.71
N PRO A 491 -28.41 0.01 0.39
CA PRO A 491 -28.72 -0.81 -0.80
C PRO A 491 -30.12 -1.43 -0.81
N ARG A 492 -30.67 -1.69 0.38
CA ARG A 492 -31.99 -2.34 0.52
C ARG A 492 -33.17 -1.41 0.23
N THR A 493 -32.99 -0.10 0.44
CA THR A 493 -34.06 0.90 0.36
C THR A 493 -33.79 2.00 -0.66
N ASN A 494 -32.59 2.05 -1.22
CA ASN A 494 -32.07 3.12 -2.06
C ASN A 494 -32.06 4.51 -1.38
N VAL A 495 -32.11 4.54 -0.05
CA VAL A 495 -32.04 5.81 0.70
C VAL A 495 -30.59 6.28 0.71
N VAL A 496 -30.42 7.58 0.44
CA VAL A 496 -29.12 8.25 0.49
C VAL A 496 -29.16 9.31 1.58
N ARG A 497 -28.10 9.37 2.38
CA ARG A 497 -27.83 10.41 3.38
C ARG A 497 -26.47 11.01 3.12
N GLN A 498 -26.29 12.27 3.46
CA GLN A 498 -25.02 12.97 3.35
C GLN A 498 -24.62 13.55 4.70
N TYR A 499 -23.33 13.55 5.00
CA TYR A 499 -22.75 14.15 6.20
C TYR A 499 -21.58 15.04 5.81
N ALA A 500 -21.26 16.01 6.65
CA ALA A 500 -20.18 16.96 6.42
C ALA A 500 -18.98 16.66 7.33
N VAL A 501 -17.86 16.28 6.74
CA VAL A 501 -16.57 16.12 7.43
C VAL A 501 -15.85 17.46 7.41
N PRO A 502 -15.38 18.01 8.56
CA PRO A 502 -14.72 19.30 8.61
C PRO A 502 -13.35 19.30 7.96
N VAL A 503 -12.99 20.40 7.30
CA VAL A 503 -11.65 20.71 6.82
C VAL A 503 -11.12 21.91 7.57
N GLN A 504 -9.94 21.80 8.21
CA GLN A 504 -9.36 22.88 9.00
C GLN A 504 -8.63 23.90 8.12
N ASP A 505 -8.43 25.11 8.64
CA ASP A 505 -7.81 26.20 7.89
C ASP A 505 -6.34 25.95 7.49
N PHE A 506 -5.66 25.06 8.21
CA PHE A 506 -4.28 24.68 7.95
C PHE A 506 -4.15 23.37 7.09
N GLU A 507 -5.25 22.78 6.66
CA GLU A 507 -5.28 21.53 5.89
C GLU A 507 -5.48 21.82 4.40
N PHE A 508 -4.41 22.25 3.72
CA PHE A 508 -4.49 22.62 2.31
C PHE A 508 -4.54 21.40 1.38
N GLY A 509 -5.45 21.43 0.42
CA GLY A 509 -5.60 20.31 -0.53
C GLY A 509 -6.03 19.02 0.17
N TYR A 510 -6.91 19.13 1.17
CA TYR A 510 -7.43 18.03 1.94
C TYR A 510 -8.09 16.98 1.06
N GLN A 511 -7.71 15.72 1.28
CA GLN A 511 -8.28 14.57 0.58
C GLN A 511 -8.57 13.44 1.57
N ILE A 512 -9.69 12.75 1.36
CA ILE A 512 -9.97 11.45 1.95
C ILE A 512 -9.57 10.41 0.92
N LEU A 513 -8.79 9.40 1.31
CA LEU A 513 -8.15 8.43 0.41
C LEU A 513 -8.74 7.03 0.57
N ASP A 514 -9.13 6.64 1.79
CA ASP A 514 -9.86 5.40 2.04
C ASP A 514 -10.64 5.46 3.36
N LEU A 515 -11.57 4.53 3.52
CA LEU A 515 -12.42 4.38 4.71
C LEU A 515 -12.40 2.92 5.21
N GLU A 516 -12.54 2.75 6.52
CA GLU A 516 -12.76 1.44 7.17
C GLU A 516 -13.70 1.61 8.38
N THR A 517 -14.61 0.69 8.64
CA THR A 517 -15.53 0.80 9.76
C THR A 517 -14.97 0.26 11.08
N LEU A 518 -15.12 1.02 12.15
CA LEU A 518 -14.92 0.55 13.53
C LEU A 518 -16.25 0.07 14.13
N SER A 519 -17.30 0.83 13.92
CA SER A 519 -18.65 0.54 14.39
C SER A 519 -19.68 1.19 13.46
N GLU A 520 -20.97 1.13 13.81
CA GLU A 520 -22.04 1.71 12.99
C GLU A 520 -21.85 3.20 12.70
N ASN A 521 -21.32 3.97 13.67
CA ASN A 521 -21.15 5.41 13.54
C ASN A 521 -19.69 5.88 13.64
N ARG A 522 -18.74 4.99 13.84
CA ARG A 522 -17.31 5.35 13.95
C ARG A 522 -16.53 4.71 12.79
N ILE A 523 -15.85 5.54 12.05
CA ILE A 523 -15.21 5.19 10.78
C ILE A 523 -13.74 5.61 10.85
N LEU A 524 -12.83 4.74 10.49
CA LEU A 524 -11.46 5.11 10.19
C LEU A 524 -11.40 5.75 8.80
N ALA A 525 -10.64 6.81 8.68
CA ALA A 525 -10.40 7.48 7.40
C ALA A 525 -8.90 7.73 7.21
N LEU A 526 -8.38 7.33 6.07
CA LEU A 526 -7.05 7.73 5.62
C LEU A 526 -7.18 9.07 4.92
N VAL A 527 -6.48 10.09 5.44
CA VAL A 527 -6.55 11.45 4.89
C VAL A 527 -5.15 11.97 4.55
N ARG A 528 -5.11 12.85 3.55
CA ARG A 528 -3.91 13.53 3.08
C ARG A 528 -4.18 15.02 2.96
N TYR A 529 -3.21 15.83 3.36
CA TYR A 529 -3.25 17.27 3.19
C TYR A 529 -1.83 17.85 3.22
N ARG A 530 -1.67 19.13 2.84
CA ARG A 530 -0.45 19.89 3.13
C ARG A 530 -0.69 20.70 4.40
N ASP A 531 0.26 20.61 5.32
CA ASP A 531 0.21 21.44 6.54
C ASP A 531 0.43 22.92 6.22
N GLY A 532 0.05 23.79 7.15
CA GLY A 532 0.23 25.24 7.02
C GLY A 532 1.67 25.73 7.31
N SER A 533 2.65 24.83 7.40
CA SER A 533 4.04 25.19 7.61
C SER A 533 4.65 25.87 6.37
N ALA A 534 5.77 26.57 6.56
CA ALA A 534 6.49 27.23 5.47
C ALA A 534 6.96 26.22 4.38
N THR A 535 7.15 24.96 4.73
CA THR A 535 7.54 23.89 3.80
C THR A 535 6.35 23.28 3.07
N GLY A 536 5.11 23.47 3.57
CA GLY A 536 3.90 22.83 3.03
C GLY A 536 4.01 21.32 3.01
N ALA A 537 4.52 20.71 4.10
CA ALA A 537 4.78 19.28 4.16
C ALA A 537 3.51 18.47 3.93
N ILE A 538 3.61 17.37 3.18
CA ILE A 538 2.49 16.46 2.98
C ILE A 538 2.35 15.60 4.22
N VAL A 539 1.14 15.54 4.76
CA VAL A 539 0.76 14.75 5.94
C VAL A 539 -0.21 13.66 5.51
N TRP A 540 0.00 12.45 6.00
CA TRP A 540 -0.96 11.35 5.94
C TRP A 540 -1.36 10.96 7.35
N ASP A 541 -2.64 11.11 7.65
CA ASP A 541 -3.24 10.75 8.94
C ASP A 541 -4.23 9.59 8.76
N VAL A 542 -4.27 8.70 9.74
CA VAL A 542 -5.47 7.89 9.99
C VAL A 542 -6.29 8.61 11.06
N ARG A 543 -7.55 8.87 10.76
CA ARG A 543 -8.48 9.59 11.65
C ARG A 543 -9.70 8.73 11.99
N ILE A 544 -10.32 9.04 13.11
CA ILE A 544 -11.65 8.51 13.46
C ILE A 544 -12.67 9.61 13.14
N PHE A 545 -13.60 9.30 12.27
CA PHE A 545 -14.82 10.08 12.01
C PHE A 545 -15.96 9.51 12.84
N ASP A 546 -16.53 10.32 13.72
CA ASP A 546 -17.68 9.95 14.54
C ASP A 546 -18.94 10.65 14.03
N LEU A 547 -19.89 9.85 13.54
CA LEU A 547 -21.14 10.28 12.96
C LEU A 547 -22.30 10.31 13.96
N SER A 548 -22.06 9.91 15.24
CA SER A 548 -23.14 9.70 16.22
C SER A 548 -24.05 10.93 16.41
N ASN A 549 -23.46 12.13 16.33
CA ASN A 549 -24.17 13.40 16.49
C ASN A 549 -24.22 14.23 15.20
N ALA A 550 -23.72 13.68 14.09
CA ALA A 550 -23.65 14.43 12.84
C ALA A 550 -25.04 14.64 12.21
N THR A 551 -25.28 15.83 11.73
CA THR A 551 -26.54 16.16 11.04
C THR A 551 -26.48 15.64 9.60
N ALA A 552 -27.56 14.96 9.16
CA ALA A 552 -27.74 14.67 7.74
C ALA A 552 -28.00 16.00 6.98
N ILE A 553 -27.22 16.22 5.92
CA ILE A 553 -27.21 17.48 5.17
C ILE A 553 -27.85 17.37 3.79
N ASP A 554 -28.69 16.38 3.56
CA ASP A 554 -29.26 16.04 2.23
C ASP A 554 -29.88 17.23 1.52
N THR A 555 -30.63 18.07 2.25
CA THR A 555 -31.35 19.26 1.75
C THR A 555 -30.88 20.56 2.41
N LYS A 556 -29.78 20.52 3.16
CA LYS A 556 -29.32 21.70 3.89
C LYS A 556 -28.60 22.69 2.98
N THR A 557 -28.92 23.95 3.18
CA THR A 557 -28.25 25.12 2.62
C THR A 557 -27.88 26.07 3.74
N LEU A 558 -27.05 27.05 3.44
CA LEU A 558 -26.75 28.15 4.38
C LEU A 558 -28.04 28.96 4.62
N THR A 559 -28.26 29.31 5.88
CA THR A 559 -29.47 30.09 6.27
C THR A 559 -29.17 31.53 6.60
N ASN A 560 -27.89 31.86 6.80
CA ASN A 560 -27.39 33.15 7.25
C ASN A 560 -26.22 33.64 6.42
N GLY A 561 -25.93 34.95 6.51
CA GLY A 561 -24.78 35.57 5.85
C GLY A 561 -25.03 35.89 4.36
N PRO A 562 -23.98 36.37 3.68
CA PRO A 562 -24.05 36.77 2.27
C PRO A 562 -24.30 35.61 1.32
N ASN A 563 -23.99 34.38 1.77
CA ASN A 563 -24.17 33.14 1.00
C ASN A 563 -25.47 32.38 1.36
N SER A 564 -26.44 33.04 2.04
CA SER A 564 -27.73 32.44 2.40
C SER A 564 -28.39 31.80 1.18
N SER A 565 -28.98 30.62 1.37
CA SER A 565 -29.58 29.76 0.35
C SER A 565 -28.61 29.07 -0.62
N LEU A 566 -27.30 29.31 -0.51
CA LEU A 566 -26.28 28.58 -1.25
C LEU A 566 -25.92 27.25 -0.55
N ALA A 567 -25.21 26.40 -1.26
CA ALA A 567 -24.69 25.15 -0.71
C ALA A 567 -23.71 25.40 0.46
N LEU A 568 -23.61 24.44 1.37
CA LEU A 568 -22.79 24.54 2.59
C LEU A 568 -21.31 24.78 2.29
N GLU A 569 -20.83 24.39 1.13
CA GLU A 569 -19.44 24.58 0.65
C GLU A 569 -19.04 26.05 0.52
N TYR A 570 -19.99 26.99 0.43
CA TYR A 570 -19.74 28.43 0.42
C TYR A 570 -19.59 29.04 1.82
N GLY A 571 -19.92 28.27 2.87
CA GLY A 571 -19.99 28.76 4.23
C GLY A 571 -18.70 28.64 5.01
N THR A 572 -18.51 29.56 5.94
CA THR A 572 -17.57 29.42 7.04
C THR A 572 -18.05 28.37 8.06
N PRO A 573 -17.20 27.83 8.93
CA PRO A 573 -17.65 26.90 9.99
C PRO A 573 -18.77 27.47 10.85
N SER A 574 -18.75 28.79 11.15
CA SER A 574 -19.79 29.48 11.91
C SER A 574 -21.11 29.52 11.16
N GLU A 575 -21.13 29.88 9.87
CA GLU A 575 -22.34 29.92 9.04
C GLU A 575 -22.96 28.55 8.87
N ILE A 576 -22.14 27.51 8.71
CA ILE A 576 -22.59 26.12 8.66
C ILE A 576 -23.27 25.72 9.98
N GLY A 577 -22.65 26.02 11.11
CA GLY A 577 -23.24 25.75 12.43
C GLY A 577 -24.55 26.49 12.65
N LEU A 578 -24.61 27.80 12.30
CA LEU A 578 -25.84 28.61 12.37
C LEU A 578 -26.98 28.10 11.44
N SER A 579 -26.63 27.31 10.42
CA SER A 579 -27.59 26.65 9.55
C SER A 579 -28.14 25.34 10.13
N GLY A 580 -27.87 25.07 11.42
CA GLY A 580 -28.33 23.87 12.11
C GLY A 580 -27.64 22.60 11.63
N VAL A 581 -26.36 22.70 11.30
CA VAL A 581 -25.53 21.56 10.86
C VAL A 581 -24.48 21.27 11.93
N THR A 582 -24.53 20.06 12.48
CA THR A 582 -23.45 19.49 13.30
C THR A 582 -22.54 18.67 12.38
N LEU A 583 -21.29 19.06 12.28
CA LEU A 583 -20.29 18.37 11.48
C LEU A 583 -19.89 17.03 12.12
N VAL A 584 -19.39 16.11 11.31
CA VAL A 584 -18.74 14.88 11.78
C VAL A 584 -17.56 15.25 12.69
N THR A 585 -17.45 14.58 13.83
CA THR A 585 -16.24 14.75 14.68
C THR A 585 -15.07 14.02 14.04
N SER A 586 -13.96 14.73 13.83
CA SER A 586 -12.75 14.18 13.22
C SER A 586 -11.59 14.25 14.20
N THR A 587 -11.08 13.09 14.61
CA THR A 587 -9.97 12.97 15.58
C THR A 587 -8.82 12.20 14.96
N ARG A 588 -7.60 12.76 15.00
CA ARG A 588 -6.39 12.04 14.56
C ARG A 588 -6.13 10.84 15.48
N LEU A 589 -5.94 9.66 14.88
CA LEU A 589 -5.53 8.45 15.55
C LEU A 589 -4.01 8.27 15.45
N VAL A 590 -3.45 8.38 14.25
CA VAL A 590 -2.03 8.22 13.99
C VAL A 590 -1.62 9.01 12.73
N GLU A 591 -0.46 9.64 12.80
CA GLU A 591 0.22 10.21 11.63
C GLU A 591 1.24 9.19 11.11
N LEU A 592 1.24 8.94 9.80
CA LEU A 592 2.07 7.87 9.22
C LEU A 592 3.54 8.26 9.06
N ARG A 593 3.84 9.55 8.88
CA ARG A 593 5.20 10.05 8.64
C ARG A 593 6.16 9.80 9.82
N PRO A 594 5.80 10.06 11.08
CA PRO A 594 6.64 9.72 12.23
C PRO A 594 6.89 8.21 12.38
N LEU A 595 6.01 7.37 11.80
CA LEU A 595 6.22 5.93 11.74
C LEU A 595 7.16 5.51 10.60
N GLY A 596 7.62 6.46 9.78
CA GLY A 596 8.54 6.24 8.67
C GLY A 596 7.86 6.14 7.29
N TRP A 597 6.56 6.42 7.16
CA TRP A 597 5.91 6.43 5.85
C TRP A 597 6.43 7.59 5.00
N THR A 598 7.17 7.28 3.95
CA THR A 598 7.74 8.26 3.01
C THR A 598 7.10 8.21 1.63
N LEU A 599 6.26 7.20 1.36
CA LEU A 599 5.63 7.00 0.06
C LEU A 599 4.58 8.09 -0.23
N GLU A 600 4.64 8.68 -1.41
CA GLU A 600 3.60 9.58 -1.89
C GLU A 600 2.43 8.81 -2.51
N GLY A 601 1.66 8.05 -1.77
CA GLY A 601 0.59 7.27 -2.38
C GLY A 601 -0.01 6.24 -1.44
N ALA A 602 -0.18 6.59 -0.16
CA ALA A 602 -1.05 5.80 0.70
C ALA A 602 -2.49 5.96 0.21
N GLU A 603 -3.13 4.88 -0.22
CA GLU A 603 -4.48 4.92 -0.79
C GLU A 603 -5.38 3.77 -0.34
N GLY A 604 -4.88 2.83 0.46
CA GLY A 604 -5.65 1.75 1.04
C GLY A 604 -5.55 1.73 2.55
N LEU A 605 -6.68 1.53 3.24
CA LEU A 605 -6.80 1.43 4.69
C LEU A 605 -7.74 0.28 5.06
N ALA A 606 -7.31 -0.60 5.95
CA ALA A 606 -8.19 -1.61 6.53
C ALA A 606 -7.83 -1.89 7.99
N LYS A 607 -8.75 -2.51 8.71
CA LYS A 607 -8.54 -3.03 10.05
C LYS A 607 -8.36 -4.54 10.00
N LEU A 608 -7.22 -5.05 10.43
CA LEU A 608 -6.96 -6.48 10.51
C LEU A 608 -7.58 -7.10 11.77
N ASP A 609 -7.39 -6.44 12.90
CA ASP A 609 -7.90 -6.85 14.21
C ASP A 609 -8.16 -5.63 15.11
N ALA A 610 -8.40 -5.87 16.40
CA ALA A 610 -8.73 -4.81 17.36
C ALA A 610 -7.58 -3.81 17.62
N GLN A 611 -6.35 -4.06 17.15
CA GLN A 611 -5.19 -3.20 17.37
C GLN A 611 -4.40 -2.94 16.10
N THR A 612 -4.65 -3.67 15.02
CA THR A 612 -3.80 -3.66 13.82
C THR A 612 -4.49 -2.98 12.66
N LEU A 613 -3.85 -1.91 12.17
CA LEU A 613 -4.20 -1.23 10.92
C LEU A 613 -3.35 -1.78 9.78
N LEU A 614 -3.93 -1.85 8.61
CA LEU A 614 -3.25 -2.08 7.35
C LEU A 614 -3.33 -0.80 6.52
N VAL A 615 -2.19 -0.36 5.98
CA VAL A 615 -2.09 0.78 5.06
C VAL A 615 -1.37 0.34 3.81
N MET A 616 -1.96 0.59 2.64
CA MET A 616 -1.41 0.16 1.36
C MET A 616 -1.01 1.36 0.50
N GLY A 617 0.18 1.27 -0.11
CA GLY A 617 0.63 2.22 -1.12
C GLY A 617 0.14 1.81 -2.50
N GLN A 618 -0.35 2.78 -3.28
CA GLN A 618 -0.70 2.54 -4.68
C GLN A 618 0.56 2.51 -5.55
N VAL A 619 0.66 1.49 -6.39
CA VAL A 619 1.67 1.38 -7.44
C VAL A 619 0.99 1.52 -8.81
N ASN A 620 1.56 2.34 -9.65
CA ASN A 620 1.07 2.55 -11.03
C ASN A 620 2.03 1.89 -12.04
N GLY A 621 2.14 0.57 -11.98
CA GLY A 621 3.04 -0.20 -12.83
C GLY A 621 4.54 0.04 -12.57
N GLY A 622 4.89 0.88 -11.60
CA GLY A 622 6.28 1.27 -11.33
C GLY A 622 6.86 2.27 -12.33
N VAL A 623 6.01 2.95 -13.09
CA VAL A 623 6.41 3.92 -14.12
C VAL A 623 5.87 5.32 -13.84
N THR A 624 6.60 6.31 -14.29
CA THR A 624 6.20 7.73 -14.27
C THR A 624 6.57 8.41 -15.57
N SER A 625 6.30 9.70 -15.66
CA SER A 625 6.66 10.51 -16.82
C SER A 625 7.48 11.73 -16.44
N ARG A 626 8.19 12.27 -17.41
CA ARG A 626 8.92 13.55 -17.27
C ARG A 626 8.92 14.32 -18.58
N ILE A 627 9.08 15.62 -18.47
CA ILE A 627 9.37 16.48 -19.64
C ILE A 627 10.88 16.74 -19.66
N VAL A 628 11.52 16.30 -20.73
CA VAL A 628 12.93 16.61 -21.01
C VAL A 628 12.98 17.99 -21.70
N ASN A 629 13.88 18.87 -21.29
CA ASN A 629 14.00 20.27 -21.77
C ASN A 629 12.76 21.15 -21.48
N GLY A 630 11.82 20.70 -20.62
CA GLY A 630 10.74 21.51 -20.09
C GLY A 630 11.21 22.41 -18.95
N ASP A 631 10.31 23.23 -18.40
CA ASP A 631 10.59 23.99 -17.19
C ASP A 631 10.75 23.03 -15.99
N PRO A 632 11.94 22.98 -15.35
CA PRO A 632 12.19 22.05 -14.25
C PRO A 632 11.40 22.38 -12.97
N ASN A 633 10.80 23.57 -12.87
CA ASN A 633 9.98 23.96 -11.72
C ASN A 633 8.52 23.54 -11.87
N LEU A 634 8.14 23.02 -13.04
CA LEU A 634 6.79 22.57 -13.33
C LEU A 634 6.72 21.05 -13.30
N LYS A 635 5.59 20.53 -12.81
CA LYS A 635 5.25 19.12 -12.98
C LYS A 635 4.84 18.86 -14.42
N VAL A 636 4.78 17.58 -14.81
CA VAL A 636 4.36 17.18 -16.15
C VAL A 636 2.97 17.75 -16.49
N GLU A 637 2.03 17.64 -15.57
CA GLU A 637 0.66 18.11 -15.71
C GLU A 637 0.48 19.64 -15.69
N ASP A 638 1.52 20.39 -15.38
CA ASP A 638 1.51 21.86 -15.46
C ASP A 638 1.96 22.37 -16.84
N HIS A 639 2.57 21.50 -17.65
CA HIS A 639 2.84 21.77 -19.06
C HIS A 639 1.56 21.61 -19.90
N GLN A 640 1.61 22.09 -21.14
CA GLN A 640 0.56 21.90 -22.14
C GLN A 640 1.14 21.30 -23.41
N VAL A 641 0.35 20.49 -24.09
CA VAL A 641 0.64 19.98 -25.42
C VAL A 641 -0.50 20.36 -26.36
N ASP A 642 -0.16 20.92 -27.53
CA ASP A 642 -1.11 21.28 -28.57
C ASP A 642 -1.45 20.11 -29.50
N THR A 643 -2.36 20.33 -30.43
CA THR A 643 -2.77 19.33 -31.45
C THR A 643 -1.64 18.89 -32.38
N ASN A 644 -0.53 19.64 -32.46
CA ASN A 644 0.67 19.32 -33.25
C ASN A 644 1.71 18.55 -32.43
N GLY A 645 1.47 18.34 -31.11
CA GLY A 645 2.40 17.68 -30.19
C GLY A 645 3.48 18.63 -29.62
N LEU A 646 3.35 19.94 -29.77
CA LEU A 646 4.27 20.90 -29.19
C LEU A 646 4.00 21.11 -27.71
N ILE A 647 5.04 20.85 -26.89
CA ILE A 647 4.97 21.00 -25.42
C ILE A 647 5.45 22.40 -25.04
N THR A 648 4.72 23.04 -24.10
CA THR A 648 5.03 24.34 -23.49
C THR A 648 4.76 24.34 -21.99
N PRO A 649 5.48 25.17 -21.16
CA PRO A 649 6.62 26.01 -21.58
C PRO A 649 7.91 25.19 -21.74
N ARG A 650 8.88 25.81 -22.43
CA ARG A 650 10.26 25.33 -22.54
C ARG A 650 11.06 25.74 -21.30
N GLY A 651 12.03 24.94 -20.91
CA GLY A 651 12.94 25.28 -19.82
C GLY A 651 13.77 26.54 -20.15
N ALA A 652 14.00 27.37 -19.16
CA ALA A 652 14.79 28.60 -19.32
C ALA A 652 16.21 28.27 -19.83
N GLY A 653 16.62 28.92 -20.89
CA GLY A 653 17.93 28.70 -21.52
C GLY A 653 18.05 27.44 -22.40
N SER A 654 17.02 26.61 -22.51
CA SER A 654 17.04 25.44 -23.38
C SER A 654 16.82 25.85 -24.85
N THR A 655 17.70 25.39 -25.74
CA THR A 655 17.55 25.53 -27.19
C THR A 655 16.76 24.39 -27.82
N ALA A 656 16.72 23.22 -27.15
CA ALA A 656 16.00 22.05 -27.58
C ALA A 656 14.51 22.14 -27.25
N ALA A 657 13.65 21.58 -28.11
CA ALA A 657 12.23 21.47 -27.84
C ALA A 657 11.95 20.51 -26.63
N PRO A 658 10.94 20.79 -25.79
CA PRO A 658 10.52 19.87 -24.77
C PRO A 658 10.02 18.56 -25.39
N THR A 659 10.37 17.44 -24.77
CA THR A 659 9.91 16.10 -25.17
C THR A 659 9.36 15.33 -23.99
N PHE A 660 8.34 14.53 -24.23
CA PHE A 660 7.73 13.66 -23.24
C PHE A 660 8.48 12.31 -23.18
N ALA A 661 8.74 11.83 -22.01
CA ALA A 661 9.35 10.51 -21.80
C ALA A 661 8.67 9.75 -20.65
N ILE A 662 8.38 8.48 -20.88
CA ILE A 662 8.00 7.55 -19.82
C ILE A 662 9.27 6.90 -19.27
N VAL A 663 9.42 6.90 -17.97
CA VAL A 663 10.62 6.43 -17.27
C VAL A 663 10.23 5.53 -16.08
N PRO A 664 11.14 4.67 -15.58
CA PRO A 664 10.93 3.99 -14.31
C PRO A 664 10.65 5.00 -13.19
N ASP A 665 9.68 4.71 -12.35
CA ASP A 665 9.40 5.51 -11.15
C ASP A 665 10.53 5.37 -10.13
N SER A 666 10.46 6.14 -9.04
CA SER A 666 11.37 5.96 -7.91
C SER A 666 11.25 4.53 -7.38
N PRO A 667 12.31 3.98 -6.82
CA PRO A 667 12.35 2.59 -6.38
C PRO A 667 11.23 2.21 -5.42
N GLU A 668 10.92 3.11 -4.48
CA GLU A 668 9.85 2.92 -3.50
C GLU A 668 8.47 2.79 -4.18
N ARG A 669 8.30 3.39 -5.35
CA ARG A 669 7.06 3.38 -6.14
C ARG A 669 6.99 2.26 -7.17
N ARG A 670 8.02 1.41 -7.23
CA ARG A 670 8.01 0.20 -8.09
C ARG A 670 7.47 -1.03 -7.39
N GLN A 671 7.24 -0.96 -6.08
CA GLN A 671 6.81 -2.09 -5.27
C GLN A 671 5.40 -1.87 -4.71
N ILE A 672 4.57 -2.90 -4.77
CA ILE A 672 3.30 -2.89 -4.05
C ILE A 672 3.61 -3.18 -2.58
N VAL A 673 3.41 -2.18 -1.73
CA VAL A 673 3.78 -2.24 -0.31
C VAL A 673 2.54 -2.14 0.56
N LEU A 674 2.44 -3.05 1.52
CA LEU A 674 1.45 -3.03 2.59
C LEU A 674 2.17 -2.87 3.93
N TRP A 675 1.73 -1.92 4.73
CA TRP A 675 2.17 -1.76 6.12
C TRP A 675 1.13 -2.32 7.06
N SER A 676 1.58 -3.10 8.05
CA SER A 676 0.80 -3.53 9.21
C SER A 676 1.30 -2.75 10.42
N ILE A 677 0.44 -1.91 11.00
CA ILE A 677 0.74 -1.01 12.10
C ILE A 677 -0.03 -1.50 13.33
N LYS A 678 0.67 -2.10 14.29
CA LYS A 678 0.07 -2.53 15.55
C LYS A 678 0.10 -1.39 16.55
N LEU A 679 -1.07 -0.90 16.92
CA LEU A 679 -1.23 0.18 17.89
C LEU A 679 -1.06 -0.32 19.32
N LYS A 680 -0.65 0.57 20.23
CA LYS A 680 -0.60 0.29 21.68
C LYS A 680 -1.97 0.26 22.32
N THR A 681 -2.94 0.94 21.73
CA THR A 681 -4.32 1.03 22.20
C THR A 681 -5.26 0.27 21.28
N LEU A 682 -6.38 -0.20 21.84
CA LEU A 682 -7.44 -0.85 21.04
C LEU A 682 -8.13 0.17 20.13
N LEU A 683 -8.46 -0.27 18.93
CA LEU A 683 -9.37 0.40 18.02
C LEU A 683 -10.81 0.21 18.50
N GLN A 684 -11.36 1.22 19.18
CA GLN A 684 -12.72 1.18 19.77
C GLN A 684 -13.68 2.08 19.01
#